data_dcee94646d38c67004369bfed88d3dc9
#
_entry.id   dcee94646d38c67004369bfed88d3dc9
#
_cell.length_a   1.000
_cell.length_b   1.000
_cell.length_c   1.000
_cell.angle_alpha   90.00
_cell.angle_beta   90.00
_cell.angle_gamma   90.00
#
_symmetry.space_group_name_H-M   'P 1'
#
loop_
_entity.id
_entity.type
_entity.pdbx_description
1 polymer ?
#
loop_
_entity_poly.entity_id
_entity_poly.type
_entity_poly.pdbx_seq_one_letter_code
_entity_poly.pdbx_strand_id
1 'polypeptide(L)'
;MVARCILRLACKRQPGGSVTEKTQNTSPAERTDATSGPQVRDMANAVRALSMDAVEAANSGHPGMPMGMADVATVLFTKFLKFDPEWPDWPDRDRFVLSAGHGSMLLYSLLYLTGYPDMTLDEIKRFRQIGSRTPGHPEFGAAPGIETTTGPLGQGLATAVGMALAERLLNARFGNEMVDHKTWVIAGDGCLMEGVSHEAVSMAGHFKLGRLNVLFDDNSISIDGPTDLAVNDDQIARFAASGWHVERADGHDPDDIERALTAAANDPRPSLVACKTVIGFGAPNKQGTAATHGSPLGAEEIAATRKELDWPHPPFDVPTDILDAWRAVPGRSRGLALAWTQRYRNLHADSRAAWDAAFEGDVSPLGDAVNAYKKRLAEEQPTWATRKSSQEALEIVNAALETTIGGSADLTGSNNTKTKNMAVVTPDDFSGRYLHYGVREHGMAAAMNGIALHGGLIPYGGTFFVFTDYLRPALRLSALMKQRVVYVMTHDSIGLGEDGPTHQPVEHLASVRAMPNVVTMRPADAIETAECWQIAIERTEGPSVLALTRQGLRPIRTVHTDNNLCRRGAYEVAPAVGDTAVTLFASGSEVAVALDARDLLAAAGHPARVVSVPSWELFRAQPSDYRETILDRATLRVAVEAGTSLGWEQFIGEDGIFVGMDTFGESAPAGELFEHFGITPKAVADRVIAQLNKR
;
A
#
# COMPACT_ATOMS: atom_id res chain seq x y z
N MET A 1 15.88 5.48 -12.10
CA MET A 1 14.71 5.25 -13.00
C MET A 1 14.50 6.39 -13.98
N VAL A 2 14.34 7.63 -13.53
CA VAL A 2 14.15 8.83 -14.36
C VAL A 2 15.29 9.03 -15.37
N ALA A 3 16.56 8.93 -14.96
CA ALA A 3 17.71 9.07 -15.85
C ALA A 3 17.77 8.00 -16.97
N ARG A 4 17.34 6.77 -16.70
CA ARG A 4 17.27 5.69 -17.72
C ARG A 4 16.13 5.88 -18.71
N CYS A 5 14.99 6.43 -18.30
CA CYS A 5 13.88 6.75 -19.20
C CYS A 5 14.18 7.96 -20.10
N ILE A 6 14.81 9.00 -19.54
CA ILE A 6 15.25 10.19 -20.30
C ILE A 6 16.24 9.80 -21.40
N LEU A 7 17.15 8.83 -21.16
CA LEU A 7 18.07 8.30 -22.18
C LEU A 7 17.35 7.50 -23.28
N ARG A 8 16.27 6.79 -22.97
CA ARG A 8 15.46 6.07 -23.97
C ARG A 8 14.70 7.01 -24.92
N LEU A 9 14.18 8.13 -24.40
CA LEU A 9 13.50 9.15 -25.22
C LEU A 9 14.48 9.90 -26.14
N ALA A 10 15.74 10.10 -25.71
CA ALA A 10 16.77 10.73 -26.51
C ALA A 10 17.30 9.84 -27.66
N CYS A 11 17.26 8.51 -27.52
CA CYS A 11 17.77 7.54 -28.48
C CYS A 11 16.82 7.28 -29.69
N LYS A 12 15.54 7.66 -29.59
CA LYS A 12 14.55 7.45 -30.68
C LYS A 12 14.48 8.58 -31.70
N ARG A 13 15.38 9.57 -31.64
CA ARG A 13 15.46 10.64 -32.64
C ARG A 13 16.67 10.44 -33.57
N GLN A 14 16.46 9.81 -34.72
CA GLN A 14 17.20 10.14 -35.93
C GLN A 14 16.22 10.73 -36.96
N PRO A 15 16.47 11.95 -37.47
CA PRO A 15 15.67 12.53 -38.52
C PRO A 15 16.31 12.20 -39.88
N GLY A 16 15.60 11.48 -40.69
CA GLY A 16 15.94 11.33 -42.10
C GLY A 16 14.73 11.66 -42.96
N GLY A 17 14.77 12.78 -43.64
CA GLY A 17 13.79 13.08 -44.69
C GLY A 17 13.56 14.57 -44.90
N SER A 18 14.37 15.19 -45.75
CA SER A 18 14.09 16.50 -46.30
C SER A 18 12.91 16.43 -47.27
N VAL A 19 11.85 17.18 -47.02
CA VAL A 19 10.74 17.39 -47.96
C VAL A 19 10.87 18.81 -48.50
N THR A 20 11.15 18.90 -49.77
CA THR A 20 11.14 20.13 -50.57
C THR A 20 9.70 20.58 -50.79
N GLU A 21 9.40 21.82 -50.42
CA GLU A 21 8.15 22.50 -50.74
C GLU A 21 8.03 22.70 -52.28
N LYS A 22 6.92 22.23 -52.82
CA LYS A 22 6.38 22.69 -54.11
C LYS A 22 5.04 23.33 -53.85
N THR A 23 5.03 24.65 -53.95
CA THR A 23 3.82 25.47 -54.06
C THR A 23 3.10 25.18 -55.38
N GLN A 24 1.88 24.70 -55.30
CA GLN A 24 0.92 24.78 -56.42
C GLN A 24 -0.36 25.47 -55.95
N ASN A 25 -0.61 26.60 -56.58
CA ASN A 25 -1.85 27.36 -56.56
C ASN A 25 -2.95 26.57 -57.25
N THR A 26 -4.05 26.24 -56.55
CA THR A 26 -5.32 25.87 -57.20
C THR A 26 -6.49 26.56 -56.48
N SER A 27 -7.38 27.04 -57.29
CA SER A 27 -8.62 27.80 -57.09
C SER A 27 -9.62 27.09 -56.15
N PRO A 28 -10.57 27.80 -55.48
CA PRO A 28 -11.46 27.24 -54.49
C PRO A 28 -12.56 26.41 -55.13
N ALA A 29 -12.52 25.11 -54.95
CA ALA A 29 -13.65 24.21 -55.17
C ALA A 29 -14.30 23.86 -53.83
N GLU A 30 -15.58 23.86 -53.83
CA GLU A 30 -16.62 23.47 -52.88
C GLU A 30 -16.14 22.71 -51.62
N ARG A 31 -16.42 23.30 -50.43
CA ARG A 31 -16.36 22.62 -49.17
C ARG A 31 -17.45 21.52 -49.17
N THR A 32 -17.04 20.30 -49.43
CA THR A 32 -17.74 19.13 -48.99
C THR A 32 -17.54 19.05 -47.46
N ASP A 33 -18.62 18.80 -46.74
CA ASP A 33 -18.64 18.62 -45.28
C ASP A 33 -17.46 17.79 -44.83
N ALA A 34 -16.58 18.42 -44.06
CA ALA A 34 -15.57 17.70 -43.30
C ALA A 34 -16.33 16.83 -42.31
N THR A 35 -16.26 15.52 -42.48
CA THR A 35 -16.76 14.54 -41.50
C THR A 35 -16.16 14.90 -40.15
N SER A 36 -16.98 15.37 -39.24
CA SER A 36 -16.61 15.53 -37.82
C SER A 36 -16.06 14.20 -37.35
N GLY A 37 -14.88 14.22 -36.69
CA GLY A 37 -14.30 13.00 -36.09
C GLY A 37 -15.28 12.30 -35.15
N PRO A 38 -14.97 11.08 -34.67
CA PRO A 38 -15.85 10.30 -33.78
C PRO A 38 -16.30 11.14 -32.60
N GLN A 39 -17.59 11.05 -32.28
CA GLN A 39 -18.16 11.75 -31.12
C GLN A 39 -17.71 11.10 -29.82
N VAL A 40 -17.75 11.83 -28.71
CA VAL A 40 -17.44 11.30 -27.36
C VAL A 40 -18.26 10.03 -27.07
N ARG A 41 -19.51 9.97 -27.54
CA ARG A 41 -20.38 8.80 -27.39
C ARG A 41 -19.85 7.55 -28.10
N ASP A 42 -19.29 7.68 -29.30
CA ASP A 42 -18.71 6.56 -30.04
C ASP A 42 -17.45 6.03 -29.33
N MET A 43 -16.66 6.95 -28.78
CA MET A 43 -15.49 6.59 -27.96
C MET A 43 -15.90 5.87 -26.68
N ALA A 44 -16.97 6.30 -26.00
CA ALA A 44 -17.51 5.63 -24.83
C ALA A 44 -18.10 4.25 -25.16
N ASN A 45 -18.75 4.12 -26.32
CA ASN A 45 -19.28 2.84 -26.79
C ASN A 45 -18.18 1.81 -27.09
N ALA A 46 -16.98 2.24 -27.50
CA ALA A 46 -15.82 1.34 -27.59
C ALA A 46 -15.43 0.75 -26.21
N VAL A 47 -15.49 1.56 -25.14
CA VAL A 47 -15.26 1.08 -23.76
C VAL A 47 -16.33 0.08 -23.34
N ARG A 48 -17.61 0.37 -23.62
CA ARG A 48 -18.75 -0.53 -23.34
C ARG A 48 -18.60 -1.86 -24.06
N ALA A 49 -18.31 -1.82 -25.36
CA ALA A 49 -18.17 -2.99 -26.22
C ALA A 49 -17.04 -3.90 -25.73
N LEU A 50 -15.83 -3.36 -25.51
CA LEU A 50 -14.70 -4.15 -25.00
C LEU A 50 -15.00 -4.75 -23.63
N SER A 51 -15.68 -4.02 -22.76
CA SER A 51 -16.00 -4.49 -21.41
C SER A 51 -17.02 -5.64 -21.41
N MET A 52 -18.13 -5.52 -22.17
CA MET A 52 -19.09 -6.62 -22.25
C MET A 52 -18.52 -7.84 -22.96
N ASP A 53 -17.73 -7.65 -24.03
CA ASP A 53 -17.13 -8.74 -24.78
C ASP A 53 -16.12 -9.53 -23.94
N ALA A 54 -15.27 -8.85 -23.17
CA ALA A 54 -14.27 -9.49 -22.33
C ALA A 54 -14.92 -10.29 -21.16
N VAL A 55 -15.96 -9.70 -20.54
CA VAL A 55 -16.71 -10.38 -19.47
C VAL A 55 -17.45 -11.61 -20.00
N GLU A 56 -18.06 -11.52 -21.18
CA GLU A 56 -18.73 -12.64 -21.81
C GLU A 56 -17.75 -13.76 -22.20
N ALA A 57 -16.62 -13.39 -22.85
CA ALA A 57 -15.59 -14.36 -23.24
C ALA A 57 -14.98 -15.08 -22.04
N ALA A 58 -14.80 -14.39 -20.93
CA ALA A 58 -14.32 -14.97 -19.67
C ALA A 58 -15.40 -15.76 -18.91
N ASN A 59 -16.67 -15.63 -19.31
CA ASN A 59 -17.84 -16.11 -18.58
C ASN A 59 -17.80 -15.74 -17.08
N SER A 60 -17.21 -14.60 -16.76
CA SER A 60 -17.01 -14.11 -15.39
C SER A 60 -16.61 -12.64 -15.39
N GLY A 61 -17.20 -11.84 -14.53
CA GLY A 61 -16.83 -10.44 -14.36
C GLY A 61 -18.02 -9.52 -14.13
N HIS A 62 -17.77 -8.21 -14.17
CA HIS A 62 -18.71 -7.18 -13.80
C HIS A 62 -18.85 -6.17 -14.95
N PRO A 63 -19.79 -6.35 -15.88
CA PRO A 63 -19.94 -5.46 -17.03
C PRO A 63 -20.67 -4.16 -16.72
N GLY A 64 -21.53 -4.15 -15.69
CA GLY A 64 -22.51 -3.09 -15.46
C GLY A 64 -21.88 -1.73 -15.14
N MET A 65 -20.95 -1.67 -14.21
CA MET A 65 -20.25 -0.44 -13.85
C MET A 65 -19.39 0.11 -15.02
N PRO A 66 -18.57 -0.68 -15.72
CA PRO A 66 -17.88 -0.21 -16.92
C PRO A 66 -18.79 0.40 -17.98
N MET A 67 -19.95 -0.20 -18.20
CA MET A 67 -20.92 0.30 -19.18
C MET A 67 -21.59 1.61 -18.71
N GLY A 68 -21.90 1.71 -17.41
CA GLY A 68 -22.49 2.91 -16.82
C GLY A 68 -21.56 4.10 -16.82
N MET A 69 -20.31 3.89 -16.40
CA MET A 69 -19.30 4.94 -16.25
C MET A 69 -18.51 5.25 -17.52
N ALA A 70 -18.82 4.64 -18.65
CA ALA A 70 -18.05 4.81 -19.89
C ALA A 70 -18.00 6.27 -20.37
N ASP A 71 -19.11 7.03 -20.32
CA ASP A 71 -19.12 8.44 -20.74
C ASP A 71 -18.28 9.29 -19.78
N VAL A 72 -18.44 9.12 -18.46
CA VAL A 72 -17.68 9.84 -17.45
C VAL A 72 -16.17 9.60 -17.62
N ALA A 73 -15.75 8.33 -17.76
CA ALA A 73 -14.37 7.97 -17.96
C ALA A 73 -13.80 8.48 -19.29
N THR A 74 -14.62 8.50 -20.35
CA THR A 74 -14.21 9.04 -21.66
C THR A 74 -13.94 10.54 -21.56
N VAL A 75 -14.83 11.33 -20.94
CA VAL A 75 -14.61 12.77 -20.74
C VAL A 75 -13.38 13.00 -19.87
N LEU A 76 -13.23 12.26 -18.77
CA LEU A 76 -12.05 12.36 -17.90
C LEU A 76 -10.74 12.15 -18.68
N PHE A 77 -10.63 11.04 -19.40
CA PHE A 77 -9.38 10.69 -20.12
C PHE A 77 -9.11 11.63 -21.29
N THR A 78 -10.13 12.00 -22.05
CA THR A 78 -9.96 12.83 -23.26
C THR A 78 -9.68 14.29 -22.95
N LYS A 79 -10.24 14.84 -21.84
CA LYS A 79 -10.20 16.28 -21.56
C LYS A 79 -9.37 16.68 -20.33
N PHE A 80 -9.27 15.84 -19.31
CA PHE A 80 -8.67 16.23 -18.01
C PHE A 80 -7.41 15.47 -17.64
N LEU A 81 -7.41 14.15 -17.67
CA LEU A 81 -6.32 13.32 -17.13
C LEU A 81 -4.98 13.61 -17.84
N LYS A 82 -3.96 13.91 -17.07
CA LYS A 82 -2.59 14.19 -17.51
C LYS A 82 -1.76 12.90 -17.46
N PHE A 83 -1.48 12.27 -18.61
CA PHE A 83 -0.76 10.99 -18.70
C PHE A 83 -0.02 10.84 -20.03
N ASP A 84 0.99 9.97 -20.06
CA ASP A 84 1.68 9.57 -21.30
C ASP A 84 1.95 8.05 -21.28
N PRO A 85 1.29 7.25 -22.12
CA PRO A 85 1.50 5.80 -22.19
C PRO A 85 2.93 5.39 -22.60
N GLU A 86 3.68 6.25 -23.29
CA GLU A 86 5.08 6.01 -23.62
C GLU A 86 6.01 6.27 -22.41
N TRP A 87 5.53 7.01 -21.42
CA TRP A 87 6.22 7.24 -20.15
C TRP A 87 5.26 7.07 -18.95
N PRO A 88 4.80 5.84 -18.69
CA PRO A 88 3.80 5.56 -17.66
C PRO A 88 4.27 5.91 -16.23
N ASP A 89 5.58 5.99 -16.01
CA ASP A 89 6.19 6.36 -14.72
C ASP A 89 6.54 7.85 -14.62
N TRP A 90 6.02 8.71 -15.53
CA TRP A 90 6.25 10.15 -15.43
C TRP A 90 5.85 10.66 -14.04
N PRO A 91 6.80 11.26 -13.28
CA PRO A 91 6.54 11.59 -11.86
C PRO A 91 5.38 12.56 -11.66
N ASP A 92 5.18 13.52 -12.57
CA ASP A 92 4.13 14.54 -12.50
C ASP A 92 2.89 14.21 -13.34
N ARG A 93 2.67 12.92 -13.68
CA ARG A 93 1.40 12.48 -14.28
C ARG A 93 0.28 12.51 -13.25
N ASP A 94 -0.96 12.68 -13.68
CA ASP A 94 -2.11 12.41 -12.82
C ASP A 94 -2.18 10.91 -12.46
N ARG A 95 -2.77 10.59 -11.30
CA ARG A 95 -3.06 9.22 -10.87
C ARG A 95 -4.53 8.93 -11.07
N PHE A 96 -4.82 7.81 -11.72
CA PHE A 96 -6.19 7.32 -11.87
C PHE A 96 -6.39 6.06 -11.03
N VAL A 97 -7.31 6.11 -10.06
CA VAL A 97 -7.61 5.00 -9.16
C VAL A 97 -9.04 4.53 -9.39
N LEU A 98 -9.19 3.31 -9.84
CA LEU A 98 -10.48 2.64 -9.89
C LEU A 98 -10.77 1.96 -8.55
N SER A 99 -11.37 2.71 -7.60
CA SER A 99 -11.73 2.18 -6.28
C SER A 99 -12.84 1.12 -6.37
N ALA A 100 -13.77 1.26 -7.29
CA ALA A 100 -14.74 0.23 -7.67
C ALA A 100 -14.08 -0.86 -8.52
N GLY A 101 -13.09 -1.57 -7.93
CA GLY A 101 -12.19 -2.47 -8.64
C GLY A 101 -12.85 -3.66 -9.35
N HIS A 102 -14.08 -4.01 -8.96
CA HIS A 102 -14.88 -5.01 -9.68
C HIS A 102 -15.16 -4.59 -11.14
N GLY A 103 -15.27 -3.29 -11.42
CA GLY A 103 -15.40 -2.74 -12.79
C GLY A 103 -14.07 -2.68 -13.55
N SER A 104 -13.13 -3.58 -13.31
CA SER A 104 -11.75 -3.58 -13.83
C SER A 104 -11.66 -3.42 -15.34
N MET A 105 -12.64 -3.93 -16.11
CA MET A 105 -12.66 -3.80 -17.55
C MET A 105 -12.80 -2.35 -18.03
N LEU A 106 -13.34 -1.43 -17.21
CA LEU A 106 -13.30 0.00 -17.53
C LEU A 106 -11.83 0.47 -17.66
N LEU A 107 -11.01 0.18 -16.65
CA LEU A 107 -9.59 0.57 -16.65
C LEU A 107 -8.82 -0.12 -17.79
N TYR A 108 -9.00 -1.43 -17.97
CA TYR A 108 -8.25 -2.17 -18.99
C TYR A 108 -8.60 -1.72 -20.41
N SER A 109 -9.89 -1.45 -20.68
CA SER A 109 -10.32 -0.90 -21.96
C SER A 109 -9.70 0.47 -22.22
N LEU A 110 -9.69 1.35 -21.22
CA LEU A 110 -9.06 2.68 -21.31
C LEU A 110 -7.54 2.58 -21.57
N LEU A 111 -6.83 1.69 -20.85
CA LEU A 111 -5.40 1.47 -21.06
C LEU A 111 -5.10 0.94 -22.48
N TYR A 112 -5.91 0.00 -22.98
CA TYR A 112 -5.81 -0.49 -24.35
C TYR A 112 -6.07 0.63 -25.35
N LEU A 113 -7.18 1.33 -25.25
CA LEU A 113 -7.61 2.36 -26.18
C LEU A 113 -6.63 3.54 -26.23
N THR A 114 -6.10 3.97 -25.10
CA THR A 114 -5.13 5.08 -25.01
C THR A 114 -3.70 4.69 -25.36
N GLY A 115 -3.38 3.41 -25.53
CA GLY A 115 -2.12 2.98 -26.10
C GLY A 115 -1.01 2.61 -25.12
N TYR A 116 -1.34 2.16 -23.92
CA TYR A 116 -0.34 1.55 -23.04
C TYR A 116 0.24 0.27 -23.71
N PRO A 117 1.57 0.17 -23.88
CA PRO A 117 2.16 -0.87 -24.73
C PRO A 117 1.86 -2.30 -24.29
N ASP A 118 1.79 -2.53 -22.99
CA ASP A 118 1.59 -3.86 -22.41
C ASP A 118 0.09 -4.27 -22.37
N MET A 119 -0.82 -3.34 -22.60
CA MET A 119 -2.25 -3.61 -22.64
C MET A 119 -2.69 -3.79 -24.12
N THR A 120 -2.57 -5.00 -24.63
CA THR A 120 -2.94 -5.35 -26.01
C THR A 120 -4.37 -5.89 -26.08
N LEU A 121 -4.93 -5.96 -27.31
CA LEU A 121 -6.25 -6.57 -27.51
C LEU A 121 -6.26 -8.04 -27.11
N ASP A 122 -5.15 -8.75 -27.27
CA ASP A 122 -5.02 -10.14 -26.85
C ASP A 122 -5.04 -10.27 -25.32
N GLU A 123 -4.50 -9.30 -24.59
CA GLU A 123 -4.64 -9.25 -23.12
C GLU A 123 -6.09 -8.97 -22.70
N ILE A 124 -6.81 -8.10 -23.41
CA ILE A 124 -8.25 -7.88 -23.19
C ILE A 124 -9.05 -9.19 -23.39
N LYS A 125 -8.77 -9.94 -24.45
CA LYS A 125 -9.41 -11.24 -24.75
C LYS A 125 -9.07 -12.31 -23.69
N ARG A 126 -7.96 -12.16 -22.99
CA ARG A 126 -7.51 -13.06 -21.91
C ARG A 126 -7.92 -12.59 -20.53
N PHE A 127 -8.94 -11.75 -20.42
CA PHE A 127 -9.45 -11.28 -19.14
C PHE A 127 -9.67 -12.43 -18.16
N ARG A 128 -9.18 -12.28 -16.93
CA ARG A 128 -9.24 -13.28 -15.84
C ARG A 128 -8.53 -14.62 -16.14
N GLN A 129 -7.62 -14.65 -17.12
CA GLN A 129 -6.81 -15.83 -17.39
C GLN A 129 -5.46 -15.74 -16.68
N ILE A 130 -4.91 -16.89 -16.25
CA ILE A 130 -3.61 -16.91 -15.57
C ILE A 130 -2.51 -16.34 -16.46
N GLY A 131 -1.70 -15.45 -15.87
CA GLY A 131 -0.59 -14.76 -16.55
C GLY A 131 -1.00 -13.66 -17.53
N SER A 132 -2.30 -13.29 -17.62
CA SER A 132 -2.73 -12.12 -18.39
C SER A 132 -2.43 -10.82 -17.65
N ARG A 133 -2.39 -9.70 -18.41
CA ARG A 133 -2.29 -8.34 -17.87
C ARG A 133 -3.62 -7.79 -17.34
N THR A 134 -4.68 -8.59 -17.43
CA THR A 134 -6.06 -8.23 -17.10
C THR A 134 -6.63 -9.16 -16.01
N PRO A 135 -6.08 -9.12 -14.78
CA PRO A 135 -6.61 -9.89 -13.66
C PRO A 135 -8.05 -9.46 -13.34
N GLY A 136 -8.77 -10.24 -12.52
CA GLY A 136 -10.19 -10.02 -12.21
C GLY A 136 -10.50 -8.67 -11.60
N HIS A 137 -9.56 -8.12 -10.84
CA HIS A 137 -9.57 -6.77 -10.26
C HIS A 137 -8.21 -6.12 -10.55
N PRO A 138 -8.09 -4.77 -10.57
CA PRO A 138 -6.81 -4.13 -10.79
C PRO A 138 -5.74 -4.58 -9.78
N GLU A 139 -4.59 -5.01 -10.29
CA GLU A 139 -3.44 -5.42 -9.48
C GLU A 139 -2.23 -4.58 -9.86
N PHE A 140 -1.66 -3.87 -8.88
CA PHE A 140 -0.44 -3.09 -9.07
C PHE A 140 0.69 -3.96 -9.59
N GLY A 141 1.33 -3.52 -10.67
CA GLY A 141 2.40 -4.27 -11.32
C GLY A 141 1.94 -5.25 -12.41
N ALA A 142 0.64 -5.51 -12.58
CA ALA A 142 0.13 -6.34 -13.68
C ALA A 142 0.33 -5.65 -15.03
N ALA A 143 0.04 -4.35 -15.13
CA ALA A 143 0.34 -3.52 -16.29
C ALA A 143 0.66 -2.07 -15.88
N PRO A 144 1.46 -1.34 -16.66
CA PRO A 144 1.61 0.11 -16.50
C PRO A 144 0.25 0.82 -16.58
N GLY A 145 0.07 1.87 -15.77
CA GLY A 145 -1.20 2.61 -15.65
C GLY A 145 -2.17 2.04 -14.61
N ILE A 146 -1.86 0.91 -13.96
CA ILE A 146 -2.57 0.41 -12.79
C ILE A 146 -1.86 0.97 -11.55
N GLU A 147 -2.43 2.01 -10.94
CA GLU A 147 -1.78 2.78 -9.86
C GLU A 147 -1.82 2.08 -8.50
N THR A 148 -2.80 1.19 -8.27
CA THR A 148 -2.95 0.44 -7.02
C THR A 148 -3.77 -0.83 -7.22
N THR A 149 -3.64 -1.78 -6.28
CA THR A 149 -4.50 -2.95 -6.21
C THR A 149 -5.81 -2.59 -5.53
N THR A 150 -6.93 -2.85 -6.22
CA THR A 150 -8.29 -2.66 -5.71
C THR A 150 -9.11 -3.95 -5.82
N GLY A 151 -10.37 -3.91 -5.43
CA GLY A 151 -11.23 -5.09 -5.30
C GLY A 151 -11.83 -5.14 -3.90
N PRO A 152 -11.03 -5.09 -2.81
CA PRO A 152 -11.58 -4.74 -1.49
C PRO A 152 -12.09 -3.30 -1.51
N LEU A 153 -13.42 -3.13 -1.37
CA LEU A 153 -14.08 -1.84 -1.50
C LEU A 153 -13.57 -0.83 -0.47
N GLY A 154 -13.61 0.45 -0.81
CA GLY A 154 -13.10 1.54 0.05
C GLY A 154 -11.58 1.72 0.06
N GLN A 155 -10.80 0.65 -0.12
CA GLN A 155 -9.32 0.70 -0.08
C GLN A 155 -8.73 1.62 -1.16
N GLY A 156 -9.31 1.62 -2.37
CA GLY A 156 -8.84 2.47 -3.45
C GLY A 156 -8.97 3.96 -3.14
N LEU A 157 -10.12 4.38 -2.59
CA LEU A 157 -10.34 5.76 -2.15
C LEU A 157 -9.35 6.17 -1.05
N ALA A 158 -9.17 5.31 -0.04
CA ALA A 158 -8.27 5.61 1.07
C ALA A 158 -6.78 5.63 0.63
N THR A 159 -6.40 4.76 -0.30
CA THR A 159 -5.08 4.80 -0.96
C THR A 159 -4.88 6.08 -1.76
N ALA A 160 -5.91 6.53 -2.49
CA ALA A 160 -5.87 7.77 -3.26
C ALA A 160 -5.68 9.03 -2.38
N VAL A 161 -6.23 9.02 -1.15
CA VAL A 161 -5.94 10.07 -0.16
C VAL A 161 -4.45 10.11 0.17
N GLY A 162 -3.82 8.96 0.33
CA GLY A 162 -2.36 8.86 0.52
C GLY A 162 -1.55 9.38 -0.68
N MET A 163 -2.00 9.10 -1.91
CA MET A 163 -1.37 9.66 -3.12
C MET A 163 -1.48 11.18 -3.17
N ALA A 164 -2.65 11.73 -2.85
CA ALA A 164 -2.86 13.18 -2.80
C ALA A 164 -2.06 13.86 -1.67
N LEU A 165 -1.88 13.20 -0.51
CA LEU A 165 -0.99 13.65 0.54
C LEU A 165 0.47 13.69 0.07
N ALA A 166 0.93 12.63 -0.61
CA ALA A 166 2.29 12.56 -1.14
C ALA A 166 2.55 13.67 -2.16
N GLU A 167 1.57 13.94 -3.03
CA GLU A 167 1.66 15.06 -3.99
C GLU A 167 1.85 16.39 -3.26
N ARG A 168 1.05 16.72 -2.22
CA ARG A 168 1.20 17.96 -1.44
C ARG A 168 2.54 18.06 -0.71
N LEU A 169 3.00 16.96 -0.11
CA LEU A 169 4.29 16.89 0.59
C LEU A 169 5.48 17.14 -0.38
N LEU A 170 5.45 16.48 -1.53
CA LEU A 170 6.50 16.64 -2.54
C LEU A 170 6.40 17.99 -3.25
N ASN A 171 5.18 18.53 -3.44
CA ASN A 171 4.98 19.89 -3.94
C ASN A 171 5.59 20.93 -3.00
N ALA A 172 5.35 20.81 -1.69
CA ALA A 172 5.97 21.71 -0.71
C ALA A 172 7.50 21.66 -0.72
N ARG A 173 8.08 20.48 -1.06
CA ARG A 173 9.53 20.29 -1.13
C ARG A 173 10.15 20.75 -2.45
N PHE A 174 9.51 20.45 -3.59
CA PHE A 174 10.08 20.65 -4.92
C PHE A 174 9.39 21.71 -5.77
N GLY A 175 8.27 22.25 -5.30
CA GLY A 175 7.50 23.31 -5.95
C GLY A 175 6.59 22.83 -7.08
N ASN A 176 5.66 23.70 -7.50
CA ASN A 176 4.66 23.42 -8.55
C ASN A 176 5.28 23.07 -9.90
N GLU A 177 6.49 23.57 -10.17
CA GLU A 177 7.17 23.28 -11.43
C GLU A 177 7.53 21.79 -11.60
N MET A 178 7.70 21.09 -10.48
CA MET A 178 8.09 19.69 -10.46
C MET A 178 6.96 18.75 -10.07
N VAL A 179 6.05 19.18 -9.19
CA VAL A 179 4.96 18.36 -8.65
C VAL A 179 3.69 19.20 -8.63
N ASP A 180 2.79 18.96 -9.59
CA ASP A 180 1.47 19.61 -9.67
C ASP A 180 0.51 18.73 -10.48
N HIS A 181 0.12 17.60 -9.90
CA HIS A 181 -0.77 16.64 -10.54
C HIS A 181 -1.97 16.31 -9.65
N LYS A 182 -2.97 15.73 -10.25
CA LYS A 182 -4.21 15.35 -9.59
C LYS A 182 -4.28 13.84 -9.36
N THR A 183 -5.06 13.45 -8.37
CA THR A 183 -5.52 12.09 -8.16
C THR A 183 -7.01 12.03 -8.46
N TRP A 184 -7.39 11.22 -9.44
CA TRP A 184 -8.76 10.97 -9.87
C TRP A 184 -9.21 9.59 -9.44
N VAL A 185 -10.37 9.50 -8.82
CA VAL A 185 -10.90 8.25 -8.28
C VAL A 185 -12.28 7.99 -8.83
N ILE A 186 -12.57 6.76 -9.29
CA ILE A 186 -13.96 6.30 -9.50
C ILE A 186 -14.34 5.38 -8.36
N ALA A 187 -15.42 5.73 -7.64
CA ALA A 187 -15.95 4.97 -6.51
C ALA A 187 -17.47 4.75 -6.70
N GLY A 188 -17.94 3.56 -6.40
CA GLY A 188 -19.37 3.24 -6.39
C GLY A 188 -19.97 3.26 -4.97
N ASP A 189 -21.29 2.99 -4.86
CA ASP A 189 -22.01 2.94 -3.59
C ASP A 189 -21.33 2.05 -2.55
N GLY A 190 -20.96 0.82 -2.92
CA GLY A 190 -20.27 -0.10 -2.00
C GLY A 190 -18.93 0.41 -1.51
N CYS A 191 -18.19 1.18 -2.32
CA CYS A 191 -16.98 1.82 -1.85
C CYS A 191 -17.26 2.84 -0.74
N LEU A 192 -18.33 3.62 -0.88
CA LEU A 192 -18.70 4.68 0.05
C LEU A 192 -19.39 4.17 1.32
N MET A 193 -19.92 2.94 1.31
CA MET A 193 -20.45 2.26 2.50
C MET A 193 -19.36 1.77 3.45
N GLU A 194 -18.15 1.46 2.95
CA GLU A 194 -17.06 0.94 3.75
C GLU A 194 -16.59 1.94 4.82
N GLY A 195 -16.32 1.43 6.04
CA GLY A 195 -15.85 2.25 7.17
C GLY A 195 -14.57 3.04 6.85
N VAL A 196 -13.61 2.43 6.13
CA VAL A 196 -12.36 3.08 5.74
C VAL A 196 -12.61 4.31 4.82
N SER A 197 -13.69 4.32 4.05
CA SER A 197 -14.05 5.50 3.24
C SER A 197 -14.48 6.68 4.11
N HIS A 198 -15.17 6.46 5.23
CA HIS A 198 -15.50 7.51 6.19
C HIS A 198 -14.21 8.11 6.80
N GLU A 199 -13.25 7.28 7.17
CA GLU A 199 -11.93 7.72 7.65
C GLU A 199 -11.20 8.55 6.57
N ALA A 200 -11.18 8.07 5.33
CA ALA A 200 -10.52 8.70 4.19
C ALA A 200 -11.14 10.05 3.84
N VAL A 201 -12.48 10.13 3.75
CA VAL A 201 -13.23 11.37 3.44
C VAL A 201 -12.97 12.43 4.50
N SER A 202 -13.03 12.07 5.79
CA SER A 202 -12.73 12.97 6.89
C SER A 202 -11.29 13.47 6.86
N MET A 203 -10.31 12.59 6.58
CA MET A 203 -8.90 12.93 6.48
C MET A 203 -8.62 13.88 5.31
N ALA A 204 -9.14 13.60 4.13
CA ALA A 204 -8.94 14.44 2.95
C ALA A 204 -9.54 15.84 3.11
N GLY A 205 -10.72 15.94 3.71
CA GLY A 205 -11.34 17.24 4.04
C GLY A 205 -10.52 18.02 5.06
N HIS A 206 -10.02 17.36 6.13
CA HIS A 206 -9.17 17.97 7.13
C HIS A 206 -7.90 18.57 6.51
N PHE A 207 -7.18 17.81 5.69
CA PHE A 207 -5.96 18.28 5.01
C PHE A 207 -6.24 19.15 3.77
N LYS A 208 -7.49 19.45 3.43
CA LYS A 208 -7.86 20.28 2.28
C LYS A 208 -7.17 19.82 0.98
N LEU A 209 -7.22 18.51 0.67
CA LEU A 209 -6.49 17.91 -0.46
C LEU A 209 -7.10 18.26 -1.81
N GLY A 210 -6.98 19.51 -2.26
CA GLY A 210 -7.61 20.04 -3.48
C GLY A 210 -7.12 19.41 -4.80
N ARG A 211 -6.15 18.50 -4.76
CA ARG A 211 -5.72 17.70 -5.93
C ARG A 211 -6.42 16.34 -6.01
N LEU A 212 -7.30 16.02 -5.04
CA LEU A 212 -8.09 14.79 -5.00
C LEU A 212 -9.50 15.03 -5.55
N ASN A 213 -9.88 14.31 -6.58
CA ASN A 213 -11.21 14.35 -7.20
C ASN A 213 -11.82 12.95 -7.23
N VAL A 214 -13.00 12.79 -6.65
CA VAL A 214 -13.74 11.52 -6.59
C VAL A 214 -14.97 11.62 -7.49
N LEU A 215 -15.06 10.71 -8.45
CA LEU A 215 -16.22 10.54 -9.33
C LEU A 215 -17.04 9.39 -8.74
N PHE A 216 -18.19 9.73 -8.18
CA PHE A 216 -19.08 8.77 -7.57
C PHE A 216 -20.07 8.24 -8.65
N ASP A 217 -20.00 6.92 -8.90
CA ASP A 217 -20.96 6.19 -9.72
C ASP A 217 -22.27 6.04 -8.96
N ASP A 218 -23.13 7.07 -9.05
CA ASP A 218 -24.44 7.13 -8.41
C ASP A 218 -25.48 6.40 -9.27
N ASN A 219 -25.40 5.07 -9.30
CA ASN A 219 -26.34 4.24 -10.06
C ASN A 219 -27.41 3.58 -9.18
N SER A 220 -27.32 3.72 -7.86
CA SER A 220 -28.29 3.20 -6.87
C SER A 220 -28.46 1.68 -6.88
N ILE A 221 -27.48 0.90 -7.38
CA ILE A 221 -27.55 -0.57 -7.47
C ILE A 221 -26.27 -1.20 -6.87
N SER A 222 -26.48 -2.20 -6.03
CA SER A 222 -25.44 -3.10 -5.53
C SER A 222 -25.67 -4.53 -6.07
N ILE A 223 -24.85 -5.49 -5.63
CA ILE A 223 -24.98 -6.89 -6.06
C ILE A 223 -26.30 -7.52 -5.58
N ASP A 224 -26.82 -7.10 -4.43
CA ASP A 224 -28.08 -7.61 -3.86
C ASP A 224 -29.32 -6.93 -4.47
N GLY A 225 -29.16 -5.78 -5.12
CA GLY A 225 -30.27 -5.01 -5.67
C GLY A 225 -30.15 -3.49 -5.43
N PRO A 226 -31.27 -2.79 -5.27
CA PRO A 226 -31.26 -1.36 -4.96
C PRO A 226 -30.53 -1.05 -3.66
N THR A 227 -29.76 0.05 -3.63
CA THR A 227 -28.97 0.42 -2.44
C THR A 227 -29.81 0.77 -1.22
N ASP A 228 -31.07 1.18 -1.40
CA ASP A 228 -32.01 1.49 -0.32
C ASP A 228 -32.39 0.27 0.54
N LEU A 229 -32.04 -0.94 0.11
CA LEU A 229 -32.09 -2.14 0.95
C LEU A 229 -31.14 -2.06 2.17
N ALA A 230 -30.06 -1.29 2.07
CA ALA A 230 -28.98 -1.28 3.05
C ALA A 230 -28.57 0.12 3.53
N VAL A 231 -28.77 1.18 2.71
CA VAL A 231 -28.28 2.53 3.03
C VAL A 231 -29.20 3.60 2.45
N ASN A 232 -29.40 4.66 3.24
CA ASN A 232 -30.13 5.87 2.84
C ASN A 232 -29.29 7.15 3.04
N ASP A 233 -27.98 7.03 3.10
CA ASP A 233 -27.08 8.15 3.34
C ASP A 233 -27.08 9.11 2.13
N ASP A 234 -27.24 10.40 2.40
CA ASP A 234 -26.95 11.43 1.41
C ASP A 234 -25.42 11.63 1.32
N GLN A 235 -24.82 10.99 0.33
CA GLN A 235 -23.38 11.03 0.11
C GLN A 235 -22.88 12.46 -0.12
N ILE A 236 -23.63 13.28 -0.85
CA ILE A 236 -23.26 14.67 -1.13
C ILE A 236 -23.25 15.50 0.16
N ALA A 237 -24.30 15.39 0.97
CA ALA A 237 -24.36 16.08 2.26
C ALA A 237 -23.22 15.61 3.20
N ARG A 238 -22.90 14.32 3.20
CA ARG A 238 -21.82 13.73 4.00
C ARG A 238 -20.44 14.29 3.60
N PHE A 239 -20.14 14.35 2.31
CA PHE A 239 -18.88 14.90 1.81
C PHE A 239 -18.79 16.41 2.07
N ALA A 240 -19.89 17.15 1.81
CA ALA A 240 -19.95 18.58 2.09
C ALA A 240 -19.71 18.89 3.59
N ALA A 241 -20.32 18.10 4.50
CA ALA A 241 -20.10 18.22 5.95
C ALA A 241 -18.65 17.92 6.36
N SER A 242 -17.93 17.13 5.57
CA SER A 242 -16.50 16.83 5.76
C SER A 242 -15.56 17.89 5.12
N GLY A 243 -16.08 18.99 4.60
CA GLY A 243 -15.29 20.08 4.03
C GLY A 243 -14.90 19.90 2.56
N TRP A 244 -15.57 19.01 1.85
CA TRP A 244 -15.37 18.81 0.42
C TRP A 244 -16.21 19.78 -0.44
N HIS A 245 -15.71 20.09 -1.62
CA HIS A 245 -16.51 20.61 -2.73
C HIS A 245 -17.33 19.48 -3.32
N VAL A 246 -18.58 19.75 -3.69
CA VAL A 246 -19.49 18.74 -4.21
C VAL A 246 -20.22 19.23 -5.44
N GLU A 247 -20.31 18.39 -6.48
CA GLU A 247 -21.00 18.63 -7.74
C GLU A 247 -21.93 17.45 -8.07
N ARG A 248 -22.91 17.70 -8.93
CA ARG A 248 -23.75 16.67 -9.55
C ARG A 248 -23.61 16.77 -11.07
N ALA A 249 -23.64 15.62 -11.74
CA ALA A 249 -23.67 15.55 -13.20
C ALA A 249 -24.60 14.44 -13.68
N ASP A 250 -25.27 14.66 -14.80
CA ASP A 250 -25.79 13.57 -15.61
C ASP A 250 -24.60 12.78 -16.18
N GLY A 251 -24.42 11.54 -15.70
CA GLY A 251 -23.29 10.69 -16.09
C GLY A 251 -23.33 10.19 -17.53
N HIS A 252 -24.36 10.55 -18.29
CA HIS A 252 -24.54 10.23 -19.71
C HIS A 252 -24.58 11.46 -20.62
N ASP A 253 -24.45 12.68 -20.06
CA ASP A 253 -24.31 13.94 -20.81
C ASP A 253 -22.85 14.43 -20.77
N PRO A 254 -22.07 14.32 -21.86
CA PRO A 254 -20.67 14.74 -21.89
C PRO A 254 -20.43 16.21 -21.53
N ASP A 255 -21.37 17.10 -21.85
CA ASP A 255 -21.22 18.53 -21.58
C ASP A 255 -21.44 18.82 -20.09
N ASP A 256 -22.40 18.14 -19.44
CA ASP A 256 -22.64 18.28 -18.01
C ASP A 256 -21.51 17.63 -17.19
N ILE A 257 -20.99 16.48 -17.65
CA ILE A 257 -19.78 15.85 -17.07
C ILE A 257 -18.60 16.81 -17.15
N GLU A 258 -18.33 17.41 -18.32
CA GLU A 258 -17.21 18.36 -18.49
C GLU A 258 -17.34 19.60 -17.59
N ARG A 259 -18.55 20.14 -17.46
CA ARG A 259 -18.87 21.25 -16.54
C ARG A 259 -18.49 20.89 -15.10
N ALA A 260 -18.98 19.74 -14.62
CA ALA A 260 -18.76 19.30 -13.24
C ALA A 260 -17.28 18.97 -12.96
N LEU A 261 -16.59 18.29 -13.88
CA LEU A 261 -15.16 18.01 -13.76
C LEU A 261 -14.31 19.29 -13.80
N THR A 262 -14.72 20.30 -14.59
CA THR A 262 -14.06 21.61 -14.62
C THR A 262 -14.19 22.32 -13.27
N ALA A 263 -15.37 22.31 -12.67
CA ALA A 263 -15.58 22.89 -11.33
C ALA A 263 -14.72 22.16 -10.29
N ALA A 264 -14.75 20.82 -10.27
CA ALA A 264 -13.95 20.00 -9.36
C ALA A 264 -12.45 20.21 -9.52
N ALA A 265 -11.94 20.27 -10.75
CA ALA A 265 -10.53 20.44 -11.03
C ALA A 265 -9.96 21.81 -10.57
N ASN A 266 -10.81 22.81 -10.40
CA ASN A 266 -10.43 24.18 -10.04
C ASN A 266 -10.74 24.56 -8.57
N ASP A 267 -11.51 23.74 -7.83
CA ASP A 267 -11.78 24.02 -6.40
C ASP A 267 -10.54 23.70 -5.55
N PRO A 268 -10.18 24.54 -4.58
CA PRO A 268 -9.04 24.31 -3.69
C PRO A 268 -9.29 23.20 -2.65
N ARG A 269 -10.52 22.72 -2.49
CA ARG A 269 -10.91 21.62 -1.61
C ARG A 269 -10.88 20.30 -2.38
N PRO A 270 -10.79 19.13 -1.70
CA PRO A 270 -11.08 17.86 -2.36
C PRO A 270 -12.50 17.88 -2.92
N SER A 271 -12.73 17.26 -4.08
CA SER A 271 -14.00 17.34 -4.80
C SER A 271 -14.68 15.98 -4.95
N LEU A 272 -16.00 15.92 -4.71
CA LEU A 272 -16.87 14.83 -5.10
C LEU A 272 -17.77 15.28 -6.26
N VAL A 273 -17.75 14.54 -7.36
CA VAL A 273 -18.71 14.67 -8.45
C VAL A 273 -19.63 13.45 -8.43
N ALA A 274 -20.88 13.61 -8.01
CA ALA A 274 -21.86 12.53 -8.07
C ALA A 274 -22.42 12.44 -9.51
N CYS A 275 -21.97 11.44 -10.24
CA CYS A 275 -22.36 11.18 -11.62
C CYS A 275 -23.59 10.24 -11.60
N LYS A 276 -24.76 10.77 -11.94
CA LYS A 276 -25.96 9.95 -12.05
C LYS A 276 -25.85 9.08 -13.30
N THR A 277 -25.72 7.77 -13.09
CA THR A 277 -25.54 6.79 -14.16
C THR A 277 -26.60 5.70 -14.13
N VAL A 278 -26.60 4.87 -15.16
CA VAL A 278 -27.41 3.65 -15.22
C VAL A 278 -26.44 2.46 -15.34
N ILE A 279 -26.44 1.59 -14.34
CA ILE A 279 -25.63 0.37 -14.38
C ILE A 279 -26.02 -0.48 -15.60
N GLY A 280 -25.04 -0.96 -16.37
CA GLY A 280 -25.31 -1.73 -17.59
C GLY A 280 -25.93 -0.92 -18.71
N PHE A 281 -25.66 0.40 -18.76
CA PHE A 281 -26.21 1.33 -19.76
C PHE A 281 -26.10 0.78 -21.18
N GLY A 282 -27.21 0.80 -21.91
CA GLY A 282 -27.34 0.27 -23.27
C GLY A 282 -27.79 -1.20 -23.33
N ALA A 283 -27.92 -1.91 -22.19
CA ALA A 283 -28.48 -3.27 -22.16
C ALA A 283 -30.00 -3.19 -21.95
N PRO A 284 -30.84 -3.29 -23.03
CA PRO A 284 -32.22 -2.84 -22.98
C PRO A 284 -33.12 -3.63 -22.03
N ASN A 285 -32.75 -4.89 -21.72
CA ASN A 285 -33.58 -5.74 -20.84
C ASN A 285 -32.96 -5.87 -19.42
N LYS A 286 -31.71 -5.45 -19.20
CA LYS A 286 -30.97 -5.67 -17.93
C LYS A 286 -30.42 -4.41 -17.29
N GLN A 287 -30.28 -3.28 -18.03
CA GLN A 287 -29.77 -2.03 -17.45
C GLN A 287 -30.58 -1.58 -16.25
N GLY A 288 -29.93 -0.88 -15.30
CA GLY A 288 -30.58 -0.39 -14.08
C GLY A 288 -30.92 -1.49 -13.06
N THR A 289 -30.42 -2.71 -13.24
CA THR A 289 -30.71 -3.85 -12.36
C THR A 289 -29.43 -4.54 -11.90
N ALA A 290 -29.49 -5.26 -10.77
CA ALA A 290 -28.42 -6.09 -10.26
C ALA A 290 -27.96 -7.20 -11.22
N ALA A 291 -28.78 -7.57 -12.21
CA ALA A 291 -28.44 -8.58 -13.21
C ALA A 291 -27.22 -8.21 -14.07
N THR A 292 -26.87 -6.92 -14.16
CA THR A 292 -25.66 -6.45 -14.85
C THR A 292 -24.47 -6.26 -13.94
N HIS A 293 -24.67 -6.36 -12.62
CA HIS A 293 -23.62 -6.02 -11.65
C HIS A 293 -22.44 -6.99 -11.75
N GLY A 294 -22.65 -8.29 -11.54
CA GLY A 294 -21.59 -9.28 -11.36
C GLY A 294 -21.68 -10.54 -12.23
N SER A 295 -22.38 -10.45 -13.36
CA SER A 295 -22.60 -11.58 -14.27
C SER A 295 -22.47 -11.16 -15.73
N PRO A 296 -22.04 -12.07 -16.64
CA PRO A 296 -22.12 -11.83 -18.09
C PRO A 296 -23.52 -11.48 -18.53
N LEU A 297 -23.63 -10.65 -19.56
CA LEU A 297 -24.92 -10.25 -20.11
C LEU A 297 -25.66 -11.39 -20.82
N GLY A 298 -24.89 -12.32 -21.42
CA GLY A 298 -25.38 -13.36 -22.29
C GLY A 298 -25.52 -12.90 -23.75
N ALA A 299 -25.36 -13.85 -24.68
CA ALA A 299 -25.26 -13.56 -26.12
C ALA A 299 -26.47 -12.78 -26.68
N GLU A 300 -27.68 -13.10 -26.24
CA GLU A 300 -28.90 -12.40 -26.69
C GLU A 300 -28.92 -10.94 -26.24
N GLU A 301 -28.58 -10.69 -24.96
CA GLU A 301 -28.54 -9.33 -24.43
C GLU A 301 -27.42 -8.50 -25.05
N ILE A 302 -26.24 -9.10 -25.30
CA ILE A 302 -25.14 -8.43 -26.02
C ILE A 302 -25.55 -8.03 -27.44
N ALA A 303 -26.26 -8.90 -28.16
CA ALA A 303 -26.78 -8.57 -29.48
C ALA A 303 -27.78 -7.42 -29.44
N ALA A 304 -28.67 -7.41 -28.44
CA ALA A 304 -29.62 -6.33 -28.19
C ALA A 304 -28.89 -5.03 -27.80
N THR A 305 -27.90 -5.10 -26.93
CA THR A 305 -27.06 -3.98 -26.50
C THR A 305 -26.33 -3.34 -27.66
N ARG A 306 -25.72 -4.14 -28.57
CA ARG A 306 -25.08 -3.62 -29.76
C ARG A 306 -26.03 -2.83 -30.65
N LYS A 307 -27.24 -3.32 -30.79
CA LYS A 307 -28.30 -2.62 -31.55
C LYS A 307 -28.74 -1.32 -30.88
N GLU A 308 -28.93 -1.33 -29.56
CA GLU A 308 -29.31 -0.14 -28.78
C GLU A 308 -28.25 0.95 -28.82
N LEU A 309 -26.97 0.58 -28.78
CA LEU A 309 -25.84 1.49 -28.82
C LEU A 309 -25.43 1.91 -30.25
N ASP A 310 -26.13 1.43 -31.29
CA ASP A 310 -25.74 1.58 -32.69
C ASP A 310 -24.30 1.15 -32.97
N TRP A 311 -23.89 0.00 -32.38
CA TRP A 311 -22.56 -0.58 -32.45
C TRP A 311 -22.56 -1.88 -33.28
N PRO A 312 -22.53 -1.82 -34.62
CA PRO A 312 -22.70 -3.01 -35.50
C PRO A 312 -21.45 -3.88 -35.60
N HIS A 313 -20.37 -3.53 -34.90
CA HIS A 313 -19.07 -4.20 -34.99
C HIS A 313 -19.05 -5.53 -34.23
N PRO A 314 -18.35 -6.56 -34.74
CA PRO A 314 -18.22 -7.83 -34.04
C PRO A 314 -17.47 -7.71 -32.69
N PRO A 315 -17.48 -8.77 -31.85
CA PRO A 315 -16.75 -8.77 -30.58
C PRO A 315 -15.26 -8.44 -30.76
N PHE A 316 -14.75 -7.56 -29.88
CA PHE A 316 -13.34 -7.10 -29.86
C PHE A 316 -12.91 -6.30 -31.10
N ASP A 317 -13.83 -5.88 -31.96
CA ASP A 317 -13.54 -5.05 -33.10
C ASP A 317 -13.88 -3.58 -32.77
N VAL A 318 -12.85 -2.73 -32.75
CA VAL A 318 -12.99 -1.28 -32.57
C VAL A 318 -12.68 -0.60 -33.90
N PRO A 319 -13.59 0.19 -34.47
CA PRO A 319 -13.37 0.93 -35.71
C PRO A 319 -12.07 1.74 -35.67
N THR A 320 -11.36 1.76 -36.80
CA THR A 320 -10.04 2.40 -36.87
C THR A 320 -10.08 3.89 -36.54
N ASP A 321 -11.09 4.60 -36.99
CA ASP A 321 -11.29 6.03 -36.71
C ASP A 321 -11.53 6.31 -35.22
N ILE A 322 -12.29 5.46 -34.51
CA ILE A 322 -12.51 5.55 -33.07
C ILE A 322 -11.21 5.19 -32.31
N LEU A 323 -10.52 4.13 -32.74
CA LEU A 323 -9.24 3.75 -32.14
C LEU A 323 -8.17 4.85 -32.32
N ASP A 324 -8.09 5.45 -33.50
CA ASP A 324 -7.17 6.54 -33.80
C ASP A 324 -7.49 7.79 -32.97
N ALA A 325 -8.77 8.09 -32.75
CA ALA A 325 -9.20 9.18 -31.87
C ALA A 325 -8.71 8.92 -30.42
N TRP A 326 -8.88 7.72 -29.91
CA TRP A 326 -8.36 7.32 -28.59
C TRP A 326 -6.82 7.39 -28.52
N ARG A 327 -6.12 6.93 -29.58
CA ARG A 327 -4.65 6.97 -29.68
C ARG A 327 -4.09 8.39 -29.75
N ALA A 328 -4.88 9.36 -30.19
CA ALA A 328 -4.50 10.77 -30.24
C ALA A 328 -4.57 11.46 -28.87
N VAL A 329 -5.39 10.95 -27.91
CA VAL A 329 -5.62 11.54 -26.59
C VAL A 329 -4.32 11.86 -25.83
N PRO A 330 -3.33 10.96 -25.70
CA PRO A 330 -2.10 11.24 -24.96
C PRO A 330 -1.28 12.39 -25.53
N GLY A 331 -1.48 12.75 -26.80
CA GLY A 331 -0.79 13.87 -27.46
C GLY A 331 -0.94 15.19 -26.71
N ARG A 332 -2.06 15.38 -26.00
CA ARG A 332 -2.33 16.55 -25.16
C ARG A 332 -1.34 16.67 -24.00
N SER A 333 -0.94 15.57 -23.38
CA SER A 333 -0.04 15.55 -22.23
C SER A 333 1.44 15.41 -22.60
N ARG A 334 1.76 14.91 -23.81
CA ARG A 334 3.15 14.69 -24.24
C ARG A 334 3.98 15.97 -24.23
N GLY A 335 3.41 17.11 -24.62
CA GLY A 335 4.07 18.41 -24.53
C GLY A 335 4.41 18.80 -23.09
N LEU A 336 3.52 18.48 -22.14
CA LEU A 336 3.72 18.71 -20.71
C LEU A 336 4.83 17.85 -20.14
N ALA A 337 4.90 16.57 -20.53
CA ALA A 337 5.96 15.65 -20.12
C ALA A 337 7.34 16.08 -20.64
N LEU A 338 7.42 16.55 -21.88
CA LEU A 338 8.65 17.10 -22.45
C LEU A 338 9.08 18.38 -21.75
N ALA A 339 8.15 19.30 -21.46
CA ALA A 339 8.43 20.53 -20.71
C ALA A 339 8.89 20.22 -19.29
N TRP A 340 8.26 19.23 -18.62
CA TRP A 340 8.70 18.75 -17.31
C TRP A 340 10.14 18.19 -17.35
N THR A 341 10.47 17.39 -18.36
CA THR A 341 11.83 16.89 -18.57
C THR A 341 12.86 18.02 -18.68
N GLN A 342 12.50 19.11 -19.37
CA GLN A 342 13.39 20.27 -19.49
C GLN A 342 13.56 20.99 -18.15
N ARG A 343 12.48 21.16 -17.36
CA ARG A 343 12.55 21.72 -16.00
C ARG A 343 13.43 20.87 -15.09
N TYR A 344 13.26 19.54 -15.09
CA TYR A 344 14.12 18.61 -14.35
C TYR A 344 15.61 18.76 -14.71
N ARG A 345 15.94 18.87 -15.99
CA ARG A 345 17.33 19.06 -16.46
C ARG A 345 17.93 20.39 -16.01
N ASN A 346 17.10 21.39 -15.81
CA ASN A 346 17.49 22.74 -15.40
C ASN A 346 17.49 22.93 -13.88
N LEU A 347 17.11 21.92 -13.09
CA LEU A 347 17.21 21.99 -11.63
C LEU A 347 18.65 22.28 -11.20
N HIS A 348 18.79 23.08 -10.13
CA HIS A 348 20.07 23.23 -9.45
C HIS A 348 20.59 21.85 -9.02
N ALA A 349 21.92 21.68 -8.96
CA ALA A 349 22.56 20.38 -8.69
C ALA A 349 22.06 19.73 -7.40
N ASP A 350 21.94 20.50 -6.31
CA ASP A 350 21.50 20.01 -5.01
C ASP A 350 20.01 19.57 -5.05
N SER A 351 19.15 20.40 -5.69
CA SER A 351 17.72 20.06 -5.85
C SER A 351 17.51 18.81 -6.70
N ARG A 352 18.33 18.64 -7.74
CA ARG A 352 18.30 17.45 -8.58
C ARG A 352 18.79 16.21 -7.81
N ALA A 353 19.87 16.33 -7.04
CA ALA A 353 20.37 15.25 -6.20
C ALA A 353 19.32 14.82 -5.15
N ALA A 354 18.65 15.80 -4.52
CA ALA A 354 17.56 15.52 -3.58
C ALA A 354 16.36 14.85 -4.26
N TRP A 355 16.02 15.26 -5.48
CA TRP A 355 14.96 14.63 -6.29
C TRP A 355 15.32 13.19 -6.64
N ASP A 356 16.53 12.98 -7.17
CA ASP A 356 16.99 11.65 -7.58
C ASP A 356 17.05 10.70 -6.39
N ALA A 357 17.60 11.14 -5.25
CA ALA A 357 17.61 10.35 -4.02
C ALA A 357 16.20 9.96 -3.54
N ALA A 358 15.23 10.87 -3.65
CA ALA A 358 13.84 10.60 -3.28
C ALA A 358 13.20 9.56 -4.20
N PHE A 359 13.24 9.76 -5.51
CA PHE A 359 12.53 8.90 -6.47
C PHE A 359 13.29 7.60 -6.83
N GLU A 360 14.60 7.54 -6.59
CA GLU A 360 15.36 6.28 -6.65
C GLU A 360 15.30 5.50 -5.34
N GLY A 361 14.79 6.13 -4.27
CA GLY A 361 14.64 5.51 -2.95
C GLY A 361 15.99 5.24 -2.30
N ASP A 362 16.96 6.15 -2.50
CA ASP A 362 18.32 6.02 -1.96
C ASP A 362 18.30 6.08 -0.42
N VAL A 363 18.75 5.00 0.18
CA VAL A 363 18.90 4.84 1.63
C VAL A 363 20.35 4.54 2.02
N SER A 364 21.31 4.75 1.13
CA SER A 364 22.72 4.44 1.34
C SER A 364 23.35 5.12 2.57
N PRO A 365 22.93 6.34 3.00
CA PRO A 365 23.49 6.95 4.21
C PRO A 365 23.14 6.24 5.52
N LEU A 366 22.11 5.38 5.50
CA LEU A 366 21.54 4.77 6.70
C LEU A 366 22.50 3.77 7.35
N GLY A 367 23.21 2.98 6.55
CA GLY A 367 24.07 1.91 7.05
C GLY A 367 25.13 2.40 8.04
N ASP A 368 25.90 3.41 7.65
CA ASP A 368 26.95 4.01 8.48
C ASP A 368 26.37 4.71 9.72
N ALA A 369 25.23 5.44 9.55
CA ALA A 369 24.56 6.12 10.64
C ALA A 369 24.08 5.13 11.73
N VAL A 370 23.45 4.02 11.33
CA VAL A 370 23.02 2.97 12.27
C VAL A 370 24.21 2.27 12.90
N ASN A 371 25.28 2.01 12.16
CA ASN A 371 26.47 1.36 12.73
C ASN A 371 27.15 2.23 13.80
N ALA A 372 27.29 3.53 13.56
CA ALA A 372 27.79 4.48 14.56
C ALA A 372 26.88 4.53 15.80
N TYR A 373 25.56 4.46 15.61
CA TYR A 373 24.59 4.41 16.70
C TYR A 373 24.72 3.12 17.53
N LYS A 374 24.83 1.97 16.89
CA LYS A 374 25.05 0.67 17.57
C LYS A 374 26.29 0.66 18.45
N LYS A 375 27.39 1.29 18.00
CA LYS A 375 28.61 1.43 18.79
C LYS A 375 28.35 2.21 20.09
N ARG A 376 27.64 3.33 19.99
CA ARG A 376 27.23 4.12 21.15
C ARG A 376 26.32 3.32 22.11
N LEU A 377 25.33 2.57 21.57
CA LEU A 377 24.46 1.73 22.38
C LEU A 377 25.22 0.62 23.14
N ALA A 378 26.25 0.03 22.53
CA ALA A 378 27.08 -0.97 23.19
C ALA A 378 27.91 -0.38 24.36
N GLU A 379 28.25 0.90 24.29
CA GLU A 379 28.94 1.65 25.36
C GLU A 379 27.99 2.08 26.47
N GLU A 380 26.81 2.65 26.10
CA GLU A 380 25.81 3.22 27.02
C GLU A 380 24.94 2.17 27.73
N GLN A 381 24.67 1.03 27.09
CA GLN A 381 23.87 -0.10 27.57
C GLN A 381 22.53 0.32 28.20
N PRO A 382 21.66 1.06 27.48
CA PRO A 382 20.45 1.60 28.06
C PRO A 382 19.42 0.51 28.38
N THR A 383 18.71 0.68 29.50
CA THR A 383 17.56 -0.15 29.88
C THR A 383 16.26 0.52 29.45
N TRP A 384 15.94 0.43 28.16
CA TRP A 384 14.77 1.07 27.57
C TRP A 384 13.72 0.06 27.12
N ALA A 385 12.45 0.49 27.12
CA ALA A 385 11.42 -0.18 26.34
C ALA A 385 11.78 -0.12 24.84
N THR A 386 11.49 -1.18 24.07
CA THR A 386 11.85 -1.16 22.64
C THR A 386 11.09 -0.10 21.85
N ARG A 387 9.90 0.36 22.29
CA ARG A 387 9.26 1.55 21.73
C ARG A 387 10.09 2.84 21.93
N LYS A 388 10.80 2.98 23.06
CA LYS A 388 11.71 4.09 23.31
C LYS A 388 13.00 3.93 22.51
N SER A 389 13.53 2.72 22.42
CA SER A 389 14.67 2.39 21.55
C SER A 389 14.35 2.69 20.09
N SER A 390 13.09 2.43 19.66
CA SER A 390 12.60 2.79 18.32
C SER A 390 12.58 4.30 18.10
N GLN A 391 12.15 5.11 19.08
CA GLN A 391 12.21 6.57 18.97
C GLN A 391 13.64 7.07 18.75
N GLU A 392 14.59 6.57 19.57
CA GLU A 392 15.99 6.96 19.45
C GLU A 392 16.62 6.48 18.14
N ALA A 393 16.25 5.30 17.64
CA ALA A 393 16.64 4.82 16.32
C ALA A 393 16.04 5.69 15.20
N LEU A 394 14.79 6.13 15.34
CA LEU A 394 14.14 7.06 14.39
C LEU A 394 14.83 8.42 14.34
N GLU A 395 15.40 8.94 15.45
CA GLU A 395 16.21 10.17 15.40
C GLU A 395 17.38 10.00 14.42
N ILE A 396 17.99 8.82 14.36
CA ILE A 396 19.09 8.50 13.44
C ILE A 396 18.57 8.31 12.01
N VAL A 397 17.51 7.54 11.83
CA VAL A 397 16.88 7.28 10.51
C VAL A 397 16.42 8.60 9.87
N ASN A 398 15.67 9.43 10.60
CA ASN A 398 15.10 10.66 10.09
C ASN A 398 16.13 11.78 9.88
N ALA A 399 17.30 11.70 10.55
CA ALA A 399 18.44 12.58 10.30
C ALA A 399 19.21 12.15 9.04
N ALA A 400 19.33 10.84 8.80
CA ALA A 400 20.02 10.31 7.63
C ALA A 400 19.18 10.40 6.34
N LEU A 401 17.85 10.33 6.44
CA LEU A 401 16.93 10.24 5.32
C LEU A 401 15.83 11.30 5.40
N GLU A 402 15.85 12.25 4.50
CA GLU A 402 14.80 13.27 4.41
C GLU A 402 13.49 12.77 3.75
N THR A 403 13.53 11.59 3.15
CA THR A 403 12.40 10.98 2.44
C THR A 403 11.42 10.24 3.35
N THR A 404 11.76 10.06 4.62
CA THR A 404 10.87 9.43 5.60
C THR A 404 9.72 10.35 5.97
N ILE A 405 8.50 9.80 6.03
CA ILE A 405 7.30 10.48 6.52
C ILE A 405 6.68 9.65 7.63
N GLY A 406 6.59 10.21 8.83
CA GLY A 406 6.09 9.51 10.02
C GLY A 406 4.65 9.85 10.35
N GLY A 407 4.04 9.01 11.19
CA GLY A 407 2.72 9.32 11.73
C GLY A 407 2.28 8.36 12.83
N SER A 408 1.08 8.62 13.35
CA SER A 408 0.44 7.76 14.35
C SER A 408 -1.08 7.93 14.30
N ALA A 409 -1.80 6.84 14.65
CA ALA A 409 -3.24 6.83 14.84
C ALA A 409 -3.60 7.36 16.25
N ASP A 410 -3.38 8.66 16.47
CA ASP A 410 -3.64 9.40 17.73
C ASP A 410 -2.85 8.91 18.96
N LEU A 411 -1.78 8.17 18.76
CA LEU A 411 -0.97 7.56 19.82
C LEU A 411 0.50 8.03 19.79
N THR A 412 0.78 9.22 19.30
CA THR A 412 2.15 9.75 19.09
C THR A 412 3.04 9.58 20.32
N GLY A 413 2.56 10.01 21.49
CA GLY A 413 3.31 9.92 22.75
C GLY A 413 3.47 8.48 23.29
N SER A 414 2.53 7.59 22.95
CA SER A 414 2.57 6.19 23.36
C SER A 414 3.41 5.34 22.41
N ASN A 415 3.32 5.59 21.11
CA ASN A 415 4.10 4.86 20.10
C ASN A 415 5.52 5.38 19.93
N ASN A 416 5.81 6.62 20.39
CA ASN A 416 7.11 7.26 20.24
C ASN A 416 7.56 7.37 18.77
N THR A 417 6.67 7.73 17.86
CA THR A 417 6.91 7.77 16.41
C THR A 417 7.37 9.13 15.90
N LYS A 418 7.26 10.20 16.71
CA LYS A 418 7.68 11.55 16.32
C LYS A 418 9.09 11.87 16.85
N THR A 419 9.98 12.30 15.98
CA THR A 419 11.33 12.77 16.33
C THR A 419 11.36 14.28 16.52
N LYS A 420 12.41 14.80 17.18
CA LYS A 420 12.55 16.21 17.54
C LYS A 420 12.59 17.12 16.32
N ASN A 421 13.20 16.65 15.23
CA ASN A 421 13.44 17.44 14.02
C ASN A 421 12.30 17.33 12.99
N MET A 422 11.19 16.64 13.30
CA MET A 422 10.05 16.55 12.41
C MET A 422 8.97 17.56 12.78
N ALA A 423 8.74 18.53 11.89
CA ALA A 423 7.56 19.39 11.96
C ALA A 423 6.29 18.60 11.61
N VAL A 424 5.17 19.03 12.19
CA VAL A 424 3.87 18.44 11.91
C VAL A 424 3.32 18.99 10.59
N VAL A 425 2.79 18.12 9.76
CA VAL A 425 2.03 18.48 8.56
C VAL A 425 0.67 19.02 8.98
N THR A 426 0.30 20.18 8.45
CA THR A 426 -0.99 20.81 8.72
C THR A 426 -1.74 21.10 7.42
N PRO A 427 -3.06 21.40 7.46
CA PRO A 427 -3.82 21.78 6.26
C PRO A 427 -3.28 22.98 5.50
N ASP A 428 -2.49 23.82 6.16
CA ASP A 428 -1.96 25.06 5.60
C ASP A 428 -0.43 25.01 5.37
N ASP A 429 0.25 23.92 5.84
CA ASP A 429 1.70 23.73 5.68
C ASP A 429 2.07 22.24 5.54
N PHE A 430 2.47 21.84 4.33
CA PHE A 430 2.92 20.50 3.99
C PHE A 430 4.44 20.33 4.01
N SER A 431 5.21 21.32 4.52
CA SER A 431 6.67 21.21 4.63
C SER A 431 7.13 20.25 5.74
N GLY A 432 6.22 19.89 6.66
CA GLY A 432 6.48 18.94 7.73
C GLY A 432 6.67 17.50 7.25
N ARG A 433 7.13 16.64 8.17
CA ARG A 433 7.33 15.19 7.89
C ARG A 433 6.62 14.29 8.90
N TYR A 434 5.65 14.81 9.66
CA TYR A 434 4.87 14.04 10.63
C TYR A 434 3.37 14.27 10.48
N LEU A 435 2.61 13.20 10.32
CA LEU A 435 1.16 13.18 10.12
C LEU A 435 0.44 12.71 11.40
N HIS A 436 -0.52 13.48 11.88
CA HIS A 436 -1.51 13.02 12.84
C HIS A 436 -2.70 12.43 12.08
N TYR A 437 -2.77 11.11 12.00
CA TYR A 437 -3.85 10.43 11.28
C TYR A 437 -5.18 10.41 12.06
N GLY A 438 -5.14 10.73 13.38
CA GLY A 438 -6.29 10.56 14.27
C GLY A 438 -6.56 9.09 14.57
N VAL A 439 -7.65 8.78 15.27
CA VAL A 439 -8.07 7.40 15.58
C VAL A 439 -8.62 6.75 14.30
N ARG A 440 -7.73 6.36 13.41
CA ARG A 440 -8.02 5.84 12.05
C ARG A 440 -6.91 4.88 11.60
N GLU A 441 -6.81 3.74 12.23
CA GLU A 441 -5.76 2.75 11.92
C GLU A 441 -5.85 2.27 10.48
N HIS A 442 -7.06 1.97 10.01
CA HIS A 442 -7.30 1.50 8.64
C HIS A 442 -6.99 2.59 7.61
N GLY A 443 -7.50 3.80 7.82
CA GLY A 443 -7.22 4.96 6.96
C GLY A 443 -5.74 5.34 6.94
N MET A 444 -5.05 5.30 8.09
CA MET A 444 -3.61 5.49 8.19
C MET A 444 -2.85 4.48 7.32
N ALA A 445 -3.14 3.20 7.49
CA ALA A 445 -2.44 2.14 6.75
C ALA A 445 -2.70 2.23 5.25
N ALA A 446 -3.94 2.52 4.83
CA ALA A 446 -4.29 2.70 3.42
C ALA A 446 -3.65 3.97 2.82
N ALA A 447 -3.60 5.08 3.57
CA ALA A 447 -2.90 6.29 3.14
C ALA A 447 -1.39 6.05 3.02
N MET A 448 -0.77 5.31 3.93
CA MET A 448 0.64 4.90 3.82
C MET A 448 0.89 4.08 2.55
N ASN A 449 -0.04 3.20 2.16
CA ASN A 449 0.05 2.52 0.86
C ASN A 449 0.06 3.51 -0.30
N GLY A 450 -0.82 4.51 -0.26
CA GLY A 450 -0.88 5.55 -1.28
C GLY A 450 0.41 6.39 -1.36
N ILE A 451 0.98 6.76 -0.22
CA ILE A 451 2.25 7.49 -0.14
C ILE A 451 3.39 6.64 -0.74
N ALA A 452 3.47 5.36 -0.41
CA ALA A 452 4.49 4.46 -0.94
C ALA A 452 4.34 4.24 -2.46
N LEU A 453 3.12 4.01 -2.95
CA LEU A 453 2.81 3.83 -4.37
C LEU A 453 3.08 5.08 -5.22
N HIS A 454 2.86 6.26 -4.64
CA HIS A 454 3.18 7.53 -5.30
C HIS A 454 4.67 7.64 -5.62
N GLY A 455 5.52 7.13 -4.73
CA GLY A 455 6.96 7.26 -4.80
C GLY A 455 7.50 8.58 -4.22
N GLY A 456 8.80 8.64 -4.01
CA GLY A 456 9.49 9.81 -3.45
C GLY A 456 9.51 9.89 -1.93
N LEU A 457 8.70 9.08 -1.23
CA LEU A 457 8.58 9.08 0.23
C LEU A 457 8.58 7.66 0.79
N ILE A 458 9.03 7.50 2.03
CA ILE A 458 9.05 6.23 2.79
C ILE A 458 8.17 6.40 4.02
N PRO A 459 6.92 5.90 4.01
CA PRO A 459 6.00 6.06 5.12
C PRO A 459 6.28 5.08 6.26
N TYR A 460 6.15 5.59 7.49
CA TYR A 460 5.99 4.76 8.68
C TYR A 460 4.86 5.29 9.56
N GLY A 461 4.13 4.40 10.22
CA GLY A 461 3.00 4.78 11.06
C GLY A 461 2.82 3.84 12.24
N GLY A 462 2.37 4.40 13.36
CA GLY A 462 2.25 3.68 14.61
C GLY A 462 0.84 3.61 15.16
N THR A 463 0.57 2.47 15.81
CA THR A 463 -0.58 2.25 16.69
C THR A 463 -0.21 1.18 17.72
N PHE A 464 -1.12 0.80 18.62
CA PHE A 464 -0.93 -0.37 19.46
C PHE A 464 -1.07 -1.66 18.65
N PHE A 465 -0.31 -2.67 19.00
CA PHE A 465 -0.22 -3.89 18.20
C PHE A 465 -1.57 -4.62 18.10
N VAL A 466 -2.37 -4.60 19.15
CA VAL A 466 -3.73 -5.17 19.14
C VAL A 466 -4.61 -4.53 18.07
N PHE A 467 -4.40 -3.26 17.75
CA PHE A 467 -5.19 -2.55 16.72
C PHE A 467 -4.75 -2.85 15.29
N THR A 468 -3.84 -3.82 15.09
CA THR A 468 -3.71 -4.47 13.77
C THR A 468 -5.03 -5.08 13.30
N ASP A 469 -5.95 -5.41 14.21
CA ASP A 469 -7.29 -5.88 13.86
C ASP A 469 -8.08 -4.87 13.02
N TYR A 470 -7.86 -3.56 13.23
CA TYR A 470 -8.46 -2.50 12.41
C TYR A 470 -7.72 -2.28 11.09
N LEU A 471 -6.38 -2.27 11.10
CA LEU A 471 -5.58 -1.93 9.91
C LEU A 471 -5.21 -3.13 9.01
N ARG A 472 -5.47 -4.34 9.46
CA ARG A 472 -5.02 -5.59 8.81
C ARG A 472 -5.36 -5.68 7.32
N PRO A 473 -6.54 -5.26 6.83
CA PRO A 473 -6.85 -5.29 5.40
C PRO A 473 -5.88 -4.44 4.56
N ALA A 474 -5.50 -3.24 5.03
CA ALA A 474 -4.56 -2.37 4.34
C ALA A 474 -3.11 -2.89 4.43
N LEU A 475 -2.69 -3.47 5.56
CA LEU A 475 -1.40 -4.17 5.69
C LEU A 475 -1.30 -5.32 4.68
N ARG A 476 -2.38 -6.08 4.50
CA ARG A 476 -2.43 -7.15 3.50
C ARG A 476 -2.24 -6.62 2.08
N LEU A 477 -2.80 -5.46 1.75
CA LEU A 477 -2.58 -4.82 0.45
C LEU A 477 -1.15 -4.30 0.30
N SER A 478 -0.53 -3.74 1.34
CA SER A 478 0.90 -3.41 1.31
C SER A 478 1.75 -4.62 0.90
N ALA A 479 1.45 -5.77 1.51
CA ALA A 479 2.15 -7.03 1.26
C ALA A 479 1.90 -7.58 -0.15
N LEU A 480 0.65 -7.53 -0.62
CA LEU A 480 0.24 -7.97 -1.96
C LEU A 480 0.91 -7.12 -3.05
N MET A 481 0.95 -5.80 -2.85
CA MET A 481 1.59 -4.85 -3.76
C MET A 481 3.11 -4.73 -3.54
N LYS A 482 3.67 -5.43 -2.55
CA LYS A 482 5.09 -5.38 -2.18
C LYS A 482 5.58 -3.95 -1.88
N GLN A 483 4.78 -3.15 -1.18
CA GLN A 483 5.12 -1.77 -0.87
C GLN A 483 5.98 -1.65 0.38
N ARG A 484 6.99 -0.77 0.32
CA ARG A 484 7.84 -0.41 1.47
C ARG A 484 7.06 0.51 2.42
N VAL A 485 6.39 -0.10 3.39
CA VAL A 485 5.66 0.58 4.47
C VAL A 485 6.14 0.02 5.80
N VAL A 486 6.45 0.87 6.77
CA VAL A 486 6.89 0.43 8.10
C VAL A 486 5.78 0.65 9.12
N TYR A 487 5.31 -0.44 9.70
CA TYR A 487 4.28 -0.47 10.74
C TYR A 487 4.93 -0.55 12.12
N VAL A 488 4.78 0.52 12.92
CA VAL A 488 5.34 0.62 14.29
C VAL A 488 4.27 0.21 15.28
N MET A 489 4.29 -1.07 15.66
CA MET A 489 3.26 -1.70 16.48
C MET A 489 3.76 -1.84 17.93
N THR A 490 3.34 -0.93 18.81
CA THR A 490 3.78 -0.93 20.21
C THR A 490 2.81 -1.67 21.14
N HIS A 491 3.22 -1.92 22.39
CA HIS A 491 2.42 -2.65 23.35
C HIS A 491 2.19 -4.10 22.88
N ASP A 492 3.30 -4.81 22.67
CA ASP A 492 3.40 -6.04 21.87
C ASP A 492 2.94 -7.32 22.58
N SER A 493 2.64 -7.26 23.90
CA SER A 493 2.27 -8.44 24.70
C SER A 493 1.56 -8.06 26.01
N ILE A 494 1.27 -9.04 26.85
CA ILE A 494 0.82 -8.85 28.24
C ILE A 494 1.74 -7.92 29.05
N GLY A 495 2.99 -7.74 28.62
CA GLY A 495 3.95 -6.84 29.24
C GLY A 495 3.57 -5.35 29.21
N LEU A 496 2.49 -4.98 28.51
CA LEU A 496 1.93 -3.63 28.59
C LEU A 496 1.23 -3.36 29.95
N GLY A 497 0.74 -4.41 30.61
CA GLY A 497 0.25 -4.33 32.00
C GLY A 497 -1.24 -4.06 32.12
N GLU A 498 -1.59 -3.06 32.90
CA GLU A 498 -2.87 -2.82 33.55
C GLU A 498 -4.04 -2.56 32.58
N ASP A 499 -3.76 -2.17 31.33
CA ASP A 499 -4.80 -1.90 30.31
C ASP A 499 -5.63 -3.16 29.97
N GLY A 500 -5.07 -4.35 30.23
CA GLY A 500 -5.79 -5.61 30.22
C GLY A 500 -6.06 -6.20 28.84
N PRO A 501 -6.93 -7.22 28.76
CA PRO A 501 -7.11 -8.09 27.57
C PRO A 501 -7.48 -7.36 26.29
N THR A 502 -8.20 -6.25 26.38
CA THR A 502 -8.61 -5.46 25.20
C THR A 502 -7.45 -4.76 24.49
N HIS A 503 -6.30 -4.66 25.15
CA HIS A 503 -5.09 -4.00 24.65
C HIS A 503 -3.89 -4.94 24.56
N GLN A 504 -3.99 -6.15 25.12
CA GLN A 504 -2.92 -7.15 25.15
C GLN A 504 -3.00 -8.08 23.94
N PRO A 505 -2.08 -7.96 22.95
CA PRO A 505 -2.03 -8.89 21.83
C PRO A 505 -1.54 -10.26 22.31
N VAL A 506 -2.20 -11.32 21.84
CA VAL A 506 -1.86 -12.72 22.10
C VAL A 506 -1.61 -13.45 20.79
N GLU A 507 -2.60 -13.46 19.88
CA GLU A 507 -2.55 -14.11 18.56
C GLU A 507 -1.96 -13.23 17.45
N HIS A 508 -1.77 -11.95 17.70
CA HIS A 508 -1.43 -10.94 16.69
C HIS A 508 -0.08 -11.21 16.02
N LEU A 509 0.95 -11.66 16.78
CA LEU A 509 2.23 -12.07 16.18
C LEU A 509 2.05 -13.20 15.16
N ALA A 510 1.31 -14.25 15.52
CA ALA A 510 1.01 -15.34 14.60
C ALA A 510 0.21 -14.87 13.37
N SER A 511 -0.77 -13.99 13.59
CA SER A 511 -1.60 -13.41 12.52
C SER A 511 -0.80 -12.63 11.49
N VAL A 512 0.14 -11.79 11.90
CA VAL A 512 0.96 -11.00 10.96
C VAL A 512 2.07 -11.85 10.31
N ARG A 513 2.66 -12.79 11.04
CA ARG A 513 3.64 -13.77 10.53
C ARG A 513 3.02 -14.74 9.50
N ALA A 514 1.70 -14.92 9.50
CA ALA A 514 0.98 -15.72 8.51
C ALA A 514 0.79 -15.02 7.16
N MET A 515 0.98 -13.69 7.07
CA MET A 515 0.80 -12.95 5.82
C MET A 515 2.02 -13.11 4.90
N PRO A 516 1.85 -13.57 3.65
CA PRO A 516 2.95 -13.55 2.68
C PRO A 516 3.52 -12.14 2.48
N ASN A 517 4.82 -12.04 2.24
CA ASN A 517 5.57 -10.80 1.99
C ASN A 517 5.64 -9.80 3.17
N VAL A 518 5.05 -10.07 4.31
CA VAL A 518 5.27 -9.30 5.55
C VAL A 518 6.54 -9.81 6.22
N VAL A 519 7.39 -8.90 6.71
CA VAL A 519 8.50 -9.23 7.62
C VAL A 519 8.15 -8.66 8.99
N THR A 520 7.93 -9.55 9.95
CA THR A 520 7.65 -9.20 11.34
C THR A 520 8.93 -9.26 12.15
N MET A 521 9.25 -8.16 12.84
CA MET A 521 10.44 -8.06 13.68
C MET A 521 10.06 -7.69 15.11
N ARG A 522 10.52 -8.48 16.08
CA ARG A 522 10.30 -8.27 17.51
C ARG A 522 11.63 -8.21 18.25
N PRO A 523 12.23 -7.00 18.33
CA PRO A 523 13.57 -6.81 18.91
C PRO A 523 13.59 -6.95 20.44
N ALA A 524 14.68 -7.45 20.99
CA ALA A 524 14.87 -7.71 22.41
C ALA A 524 15.64 -6.60 23.17
N ASP A 525 16.30 -5.68 22.48
CA ASP A 525 17.01 -4.55 23.08
C ASP A 525 17.15 -3.37 22.09
N ALA A 526 17.87 -2.34 22.52
CA ALA A 526 18.09 -1.15 21.71
C ALA A 526 18.93 -1.41 20.45
N ILE A 527 19.88 -2.32 20.49
CA ILE A 527 20.74 -2.68 19.34
C ILE A 527 19.92 -3.44 18.30
N GLU A 528 19.17 -4.46 18.73
CA GLU A 528 18.26 -5.18 17.81
C GLU A 528 17.22 -4.23 17.22
N THR A 529 16.68 -3.27 18.00
CA THR A 529 15.71 -2.28 17.50
C THR A 529 16.33 -1.41 16.39
N ALA A 530 17.55 -0.95 16.55
CA ALA A 530 18.26 -0.17 15.52
C ALA A 530 18.52 -1.01 14.25
N GLU A 531 18.90 -2.27 14.41
CA GLU A 531 19.09 -3.22 13.30
C GLU A 531 17.78 -3.53 12.57
N CYS A 532 16.66 -3.70 13.30
CA CYS A 532 15.34 -3.90 12.72
C CYS A 532 14.87 -2.68 11.92
N TRP A 533 15.10 -1.46 12.42
CA TRP A 533 14.81 -0.24 11.65
C TRP A 533 15.59 -0.16 10.35
N GLN A 534 16.89 -0.49 10.39
CA GLN A 534 17.71 -0.53 9.18
C GLN A 534 17.11 -1.52 8.15
N ILE A 535 16.76 -2.73 8.58
CA ILE A 535 16.14 -3.74 7.72
C ILE A 535 14.83 -3.22 7.14
N ALA A 536 13.96 -2.62 7.98
CA ALA A 536 12.64 -2.15 7.57
C ALA A 536 12.73 -1.05 6.49
N ILE A 537 13.69 -0.12 6.62
CA ILE A 537 13.89 0.97 5.65
C ILE A 537 14.57 0.48 4.37
N GLU A 538 15.52 -0.45 4.44
CA GLU A 538 16.21 -0.98 3.26
C GLU A 538 15.37 -1.98 2.46
N ARG A 539 14.36 -2.59 3.09
CA ARG A 539 13.49 -3.57 2.44
C ARG A 539 12.54 -2.92 1.45
N THR A 540 12.60 -3.31 0.18
CA THR A 540 11.73 -2.82 -0.91
C THR A 540 10.68 -3.82 -1.38
N GLU A 541 10.74 -5.08 -0.90
CA GLU A 541 9.91 -6.21 -1.38
C GLU A 541 8.67 -6.47 -0.50
N GLY A 542 8.21 -5.46 0.22
CA GLY A 542 7.01 -5.55 1.04
C GLY A 542 7.11 -4.80 2.38
N PRO A 543 6.04 -4.78 3.16
CA PRO A 543 5.99 -4.07 4.42
C PRO A 543 6.79 -4.78 5.52
N SER A 544 7.19 -3.97 6.52
CA SER A 544 7.80 -4.44 7.76
C SER A 544 6.93 -4.06 8.96
N VAL A 545 6.75 -4.99 9.90
CA VAL A 545 6.06 -4.79 11.17
C VAL A 545 7.08 -4.85 12.30
N LEU A 546 7.19 -3.80 13.09
CA LEU A 546 8.02 -3.71 14.30
C LEU A 546 7.11 -3.89 15.52
N ALA A 547 7.18 -5.04 16.19
CA ALA A 547 6.46 -5.32 17.43
C ALA A 547 7.31 -4.91 18.62
N LEU A 548 6.86 -3.89 19.39
CA LEU A 548 7.67 -3.15 20.35
C LEU A 548 7.05 -3.13 21.75
N THR A 549 7.87 -3.34 22.78
CA THR A 549 7.44 -3.37 24.17
C THR A 549 7.07 -1.99 24.74
N ARG A 550 6.16 -1.97 25.75
CA ARG A 550 5.94 -0.84 26.64
C ARG A 550 6.91 -0.86 27.82
N GLN A 551 7.20 -2.03 28.37
CA GLN A 551 8.10 -2.24 29.51
C GLN A 551 9.57 -2.10 29.12
N GLY A 552 10.41 -1.63 30.07
CA GLY A 552 11.85 -1.51 29.88
C GLY A 552 12.54 -2.87 29.84
N LEU A 553 13.54 -3.00 28.95
CA LEU A 553 14.33 -4.22 28.77
C LEU A 553 15.81 -3.92 29.03
N ARG A 554 16.50 -4.84 29.70
CA ARG A 554 17.95 -4.77 29.83
C ARG A 554 18.64 -5.05 28.49
N PRO A 555 19.85 -4.52 28.24
CA PRO A 555 20.59 -4.86 27.03
C PRO A 555 20.97 -6.36 27.07
N ILE A 556 20.76 -7.02 25.92
CA ILE A 556 21.21 -8.41 25.70
C ILE A 556 22.51 -8.45 24.90
N ARG A 557 22.80 -7.41 24.14
CA ARG A 557 24.02 -7.22 23.34
C ARG A 557 24.82 -6.06 23.91
N THR A 558 25.99 -6.36 24.45
CA THR A 558 26.89 -5.39 25.12
C THR A 558 28.20 -5.18 24.38
N VAL A 559 28.43 -5.93 23.31
CA VAL A 559 29.62 -5.85 22.46
C VAL A 559 29.24 -5.41 21.07
N HIS A 560 29.89 -4.39 20.57
CA HIS A 560 29.68 -3.88 19.23
C HIS A 560 30.11 -4.87 18.14
N THR A 561 29.33 -4.94 17.07
CA THR A 561 29.70 -5.55 15.79
C THR A 561 29.16 -4.73 14.65
N ASP A 562 29.92 -4.58 13.56
CA ASP A 562 29.45 -3.91 12.35
C ASP A 562 28.33 -4.66 11.64
N ASN A 563 28.25 -5.99 11.83
CA ASN A 563 27.22 -6.81 11.24
C ASN A 563 25.86 -6.49 11.84
N ASN A 564 24.83 -6.44 10.99
CA ASN A 564 23.44 -6.46 11.40
C ASN A 564 23.00 -7.91 11.62
N LEU A 565 22.99 -8.37 12.89
CA LEU A 565 22.68 -9.76 13.23
C LEU A 565 21.19 -10.08 13.05
N CYS A 566 20.31 -9.10 13.19
CA CYS A 566 18.87 -9.29 12.97
C CYS A 566 18.53 -9.71 11.52
N ARG A 567 19.41 -9.42 10.54
CA ARG A 567 19.26 -9.93 9.16
C ARG A 567 19.31 -11.46 9.06
N ARG A 568 19.88 -12.13 10.07
CA ARG A 568 19.85 -13.59 10.18
C ARG A 568 18.49 -14.14 10.58
N GLY A 569 17.62 -13.28 11.13
CA GLY A 569 16.28 -13.64 11.63
C GLY A 569 16.28 -14.46 12.92
N ALA A 570 17.31 -15.25 13.16
CA ALA A 570 17.64 -15.92 14.41
C ALA A 570 19.15 -16.06 14.54
N TYR A 571 19.69 -15.83 15.74
CA TYR A 571 21.13 -15.96 15.99
C TYR A 571 21.40 -16.29 17.46
N GLU A 572 22.49 -16.97 17.75
CA GLU A 572 22.91 -17.28 19.12
C GLU A 572 23.35 -16.00 19.84
N VAL A 573 22.71 -15.69 20.94
CA VAL A 573 23.04 -14.53 21.79
C VAL A 573 23.87 -14.92 23.00
N ALA A 574 23.73 -16.17 23.47
CA ALA A 574 24.54 -16.72 24.56
C ALA A 574 24.79 -18.22 24.35
N PRO A 575 26.06 -18.65 24.25
CA PRO A 575 26.40 -20.06 24.11
C PRO A 575 26.16 -20.83 25.42
N ALA A 576 26.08 -22.16 25.32
CA ALA A 576 26.15 -23.04 26.48
C ALA A 576 27.56 -23.06 27.08
N VAL A 577 27.63 -23.33 28.39
CA VAL A 577 28.90 -23.63 29.07
C VAL A 577 29.04 -25.15 29.13
N GLY A 578 29.81 -25.74 28.22
CA GLY A 578 29.94 -27.19 28.00
C GLY A 578 29.08 -27.71 26.84
N ASP A 579 28.85 -29.03 26.81
CA ASP A 579 28.06 -29.66 25.76
C ASP A 579 26.57 -29.22 25.85
N THR A 580 26.05 -28.66 24.80
CA THR A 580 24.70 -28.11 24.78
C THR A 580 23.64 -29.20 24.94
N ALA A 581 22.89 -29.17 26.04
CA ALA A 581 21.77 -30.07 26.28
C ALA A 581 20.41 -29.46 25.83
N VAL A 582 20.31 -28.13 25.91
CA VAL A 582 19.07 -27.37 25.67
C VAL A 582 19.34 -26.17 24.77
N THR A 583 18.43 -25.92 23.80
CA THR A 583 18.38 -24.68 23.01
C THR A 583 17.11 -23.92 23.36
N LEU A 584 17.27 -22.71 23.92
CA LEU A 584 16.19 -21.79 24.25
C LEU A 584 16.04 -20.77 23.11
N PHE A 585 14.91 -20.76 22.44
CA PHE A 585 14.54 -19.76 21.45
C PHE A 585 13.60 -18.73 22.09
N ALA A 586 13.84 -17.45 21.86
CA ALA A 586 12.92 -16.40 22.33
C ALA A 586 12.94 -15.19 21.40
N SER A 587 11.90 -14.37 21.43
CA SER A 587 11.80 -13.09 20.74
C SER A 587 11.48 -11.96 21.71
N GLY A 588 11.82 -10.73 21.38
CA GLY A 588 11.45 -9.55 22.17
C GLY A 588 11.85 -9.65 23.63
N SER A 589 10.94 -9.28 24.54
CA SER A 589 11.17 -9.25 25.98
C SER A 589 11.55 -10.62 26.58
N GLU A 590 11.11 -11.72 25.98
CA GLU A 590 11.33 -13.05 26.52
C GLU A 590 12.76 -13.56 26.27
N VAL A 591 13.57 -12.89 25.46
CA VAL A 591 15.00 -13.20 25.36
C VAL A 591 15.72 -13.02 26.71
N ALA A 592 15.35 -11.98 27.47
CA ALA A 592 15.87 -11.78 28.83
C ALA A 592 15.44 -12.91 29.78
N VAL A 593 14.19 -13.38 29.69
CA VAL A 593 13.67 -14.54 30.44
C VAL A 593 14.46 -15.81 30.10
N ALA A 594 14.73 -16.04 28.82
CA ALA A 594 15.50 -17.19 28.36
C ALA A 594 16.96 -17.16 28.84
N LEU A 595 17.59 -15.97 28.88
CA LEU A 595 18.94 -15.81 29.44
C LEU A 595 19.01 -16.16 30.92
N ASP A 596 18.04 -15.69 31.72
CA ASP A 596 17.98 -16.03 33.15
C ASP A 596 17.65 -17.51 33.37
N ALA A 597 16.76 -18.09 32.55
CA ALA A 597 16.46 -19.53 32.58
C ALA A 597 17.69 -20.39 32.24
N ARG A 598 18.52 -19.96 31.27
CA ARG A 598 19.81 -20.59 30.93
C ARG A 598 20.72 -20.73 32.16
N ASP A 599 20.83 -19.66 32.94
CA ASP A 599 21.70 -19.66 34.13
C ASP A 599 21.16 -20.61 35.24
N LEU A 600 19.82 -20.68 35.40
CA LEU A 600 19.19 -21.66 36.30
C LEU A 600 19.42 -23.10 35.83
N LEU A 601 19.31 -23.36 34.53
CA LEU A 601 19.55 -24.69 33.94
C LEU A 601 21.02 -25.10 34.08
N ALA A 602 21.95 -24.18 33.86
CA ALA A 602 23.39 -24.44 34.06
C ALA A 602 23.71 -24.80 35.50
N ALA A 603 23.13 -24.08 36.49
CA ALA A 603 23.26 -24.38 37.91
C ALA A 603 22.68 -25.76 38.29
N ALA A 604 21.67 -26.23 37.53
CA ALA A 604 21.08 -27.57 37.71
C ALA A 604 21.81 -28.67 36.90
N GLY A 605 22.95 -28.36 36.24
CA GLY A 605 23.76 -29.33 35.47
C GLY A 605 23.25 -29.59 34.06
N HIS A 606 22.38 -28.71 33.50
CA HIS A 606 21.85 -28.80 32.15
C HIS A 606 22.29 -27.61 31.30
N PRO A 607 23.48 -27.66 30.63
CA PRO A 607 23.99 -26.54 29.84
C PRO A 607 23.00 -26.17 28.72
N ALA A 608 22.63 -24.90 28.69
CA ALA A 608 21.70 -24.37 27.69
C ALA A 608 22.32 -23.21 26.91
N ARG A 609 21.99 -23.07 25.63
CA ARG A 609 22.27 -21.89 24.83
C ARG A 609 21.00 -21.09 24.58
N VAL A 610 21.13 -19.80 24.29
CA VAL A 610 20.00 -18.92 23.98
C VAL A 610 20.14 -18.38 22.55
N VAL A 611 19.08 -18.47 21.78
CA VAL A 611 18.92 -17.96 20.45
C VAL A 611 17.87 -16.86 20.47
N SER A 612 18.26 -15.61 20.11
CA SER A 612 17.31 -14.56 19.82
C SER A 612 16.70 -14.78 18.43
N VAL A 613 15.37 -14.64 18.33
CA VAL A 613 14.61 -14.86 17.09
C VAL A 613 13.84 -13.56 16.75
N PRO A 614 14.52 -12.49 16.33
CA PRO A 614 13.87 -11.25 15.99
C PRO A 614 12.91 -11.37 14.79
N SER A 615 13.11 -12.30 13.84
CA SER A 615 12.20 -12.46 12.69
C SER A 615 12.23 -13.87 12.11
N TRP A 616 11.06 -14.51 12.04
CA TRP A 616 10.91 -15.84 11.42
C TRP A 616 11.13 -15.83 9.91
N GLU A 617 10.64 -14.80 9.22
CA GLU A 617 10.69 -14.67 7.78
C GLU A 617 12.14 -14.54 7.31
N LEU A 618 12.93 -13.72 8.00
CA LEU A 618 14.35 -13.55 7.71
C LEU A 618 15.15 -14.82 8.01
N PHE A 619 14.78 -15.56 9.06
CA PHE A 619 15.42 -16.85 9.38
C PHE A 619 15.10 -17.91 8.32
N ARG A 620 13.84 -18.02 7.87
CA ARG A 620 13.43 -18.95 6.81
C ARG A 620 14.18 -18.71 5.51
N ALA A 621 14.56 -17.46 5.23
CA ALA A 621 15.32 -17.07 4.04
C ALA A 621 16.82 -17.40 4.12
N GLN A 622 17.34 -17.82 5.29
CA GLN A 622 18.76 -18.18 5.43
C GLN A 622 19.08 -19.50 4.74
N PRO A 623 20.37 -19.72 4.38
CA PRO A 623 20.84 -21.01 3.88
C PRO A 623 20.54 -22.18 4.84
N SER A 624 20.33 -23.36 4.30
CA SER A 624 19.91 -24.54 5.07
C SER A 624 20.92 -24.93 6.15
N ASP A 625 22.22 -24.85 5.85
CA ASP A 625 23.31 -25.15 6.78
C ASP A 625 23.28 -24.20 8.00
N TYR A 626 23.07 -22.92 7.76
CA TYR A 626 22.92 -21.96 8.85
C TYR A 626 21.69 -22.28 9.72
N ARG A 627 20.54 -22.57 9.06
CA ARG A 627 19.31 -22.89 9.79
C ARG A 627 19.46 -24.16 10.65
N GLU A 628 20.10 -25.20 10.10
CA GLU A 628 20.38 -26.45 10.87
C GLU A 628 21.30 -26.20 12.05
N THR A 629 22.33 -25.36 11.89
CA THR A 629 23.22 -24.95 13.00
C THR A 629 22.47 -24.25 14.12
N ILE A 630 21.55 -23.34 13.75
CA ILE A 630 20.74 -22.60 14.73
C ILE A 630 19.70 -23.51 15.40
N LEU A 631 19.03 -24.38 14.65
CA LEU A 631 18.02 -25.28 15.18
C LEU A 631 18.59 -26.36 16.11
N ASP A 632 19.80 -26.84 15.88
CA ASP A 632 20.48 -27.85 16.68
C ASP A 632 19.57 -28.98 17.15
N ARG A 633 19.17 -29.82 16.22
CA ARG A 633 18.16 -30.87 16.45
C ARG A 633 18.57 -31.94 17.49
N ALA A 634 19.83 -31.95 17.91
CA ALA A 634 20.32 -32.87 18.93
C ALA A 634 19.94 -32.45 20.36
N THR A 635 19.55 -31.20 20.57
CA THR A 635 19.21 -30.63 21.86
C THR A 635 17.70 -30.70 22.15
N LEU A 636 17.30 -30.58 23.43
CA LEU A 636 15.93 -30.26 23.79
C LEU A 636 15.65 -28.80 23.41
N ARG A 637 14.68 -28.58 22.51
CA ARG A 637 14.35 -27.26 22.02
C ARG A 637 13.15 -26.68 22.73
N VAL A 638 13.27 -25.42 23.14
CA VAL A 638 12.27 -24.70 23.93
C VAL A 638 12.06 -23.34 23.32
N ALA A 639 10.80 -22.91 23.17
CA ALA A 639 10.48 -21.55 22.77
C ALA A 639 9.79 -20.80 23.90
N VAL A 640 10.13 -19.51 24.05
CA VAL A 640 9.55 -18.60 25.06
C VAL A 640 9.09 -17.33 24.36
N GLU A 641 7.77 -17.10 24.32
CA GLU A 641 7.16 -15.91 23.73
C GLU A 641 5.82 -15.62 24.40
N ALA A 642 5.58 -14.38 24.83
CA ALA A 642 4.30 -13.95 25.39
C ALA A 642 3.26 -13.75 24.26
N GLY A 643 2.87 -14.86 23.64
CA GLY A 643 1.95 -15.01 22.54
C GLY A 643 1.56 -16.48 22.39
N THR A 644 0.80 -16.81 21.33
CA THR A 644 0.38 -18.19 21.04
C THR A 644 1.53 -19.07 20.55
N SER A 645 1.43 -20.39 20.73
CA SER A 645 2.42 -21.37 20.22
C SER A 645 2.44 -21.49 18.69
N LEU A 646 1.40 -21.02 18.01
CA LEU A 646 1.18 -21.25 16.58
C LEU A 646 2.39 -20.81 15.74
N GLY A 647 3.00 -21.79 15.07
CA GLY A 647 4.16 -21.62 14.17
C GLY A 647 5.51 -21.78 14.86
N TRP A 648 5.60 -21.90 16.18
CA TRP A 648 6.85 -22.19 16.88
C TRP A 648 7.35 -23.63 16.68
N GLU A 649 6.50 -24.53 16.21
CA GLU A 649 6.84 -25.93 15.86
C GLU A 649 8.00 -26.00 14.85
N GLN A 650 8.15 -24.99 13.99
CA GLN A 650 9.26 -24.91 13.03
C GLN A 650 10.64 -24.80 13.71
N PHE A 651 10.67 -24.24 14.93
CA PHE A 651 11.89 -24.12 15.77
C PHE A 651 12.03 -25.31 16.72
N ILE A 652 10.97 -25.61 17.45
CA ILE A 652 11.03 -26.58 18.55
C ILE A 652 10.70 -28.03 18.14
N GLY A 653 10.02 -28.25 17.00
CA GLY A 653 9.55 -29.56 16.58
C GLY A 653 8.38 -30.08 17.45
N GLU A 654 7.98 -31.34 17.22
CA GLU A 654 6.84 -31.95 17.92
C GLU A 654 7.14 -32.24 19.42
N ASP A 655 8.38 -32.55 19.74
CA ASP A 655 8.83 -32.90 21.11
C ASP A 655 9.33 -31.70 21.93
N GLY A 656 9.26 -30.51 21.36
CA GLY A 656 9.72 -29.28 21.99
C GLY A 656 8.76 -28.75 23.03
N ILE A 657 9.23 -27.78 23.83
CA ILE A 657 8.47 -27.12 24.86
C ILE A 657 8.14 -25.70 24.41
N PHE A 658 6.87 -25.31 24.49
CA PHE A 658 6.47 -23.90 24.36
C PHE A 658 6.07 -23.33 25.72
N VAL A 659 6.59 -22.14 26.04
CA VAL A 659 6.22 -21.35 27.21
C VAL A 659 5.68 -20.01 26.74
N GLY A 660 4.37 -19.81 26.85
CA GLY A 660 3.68 -18.63 26.33
C GLY A 660 2.21 -18.63 26.77
N MET A 661 1.35 -18.07 25.90
CA MET A 661 -0.07 -17.85 26.16
C MET A 661 -0.93 -18.91 25.47
N ASP A 662 -1.94 -19.40 26.16
CA ASP A 662 -3.01 -20.27 25.65
C ASP A 662 -4.41 -19.68 25.87
N THR A 663 -4.48 -18.49 26.48
CA THR A 663 -5.69 -17.72 26.72
C THR A 663 -5.42 -16.23 26.57
N PHE A 664 -6.46 -15.40 26.65
CA PHE A 664 -6.31 -13.94 26.72
C PHE A 664 -5.60 -13.52 28.01
N GLY A 665 -5.08 -12.27 28.01
CA GLY A 665 -4.42 -11.70 29.17
C GLY A 665 -5.39 -11.27 30.28
N GLU A 666 -4.84 -10.57 31.28
CA GLU A 666 -5.57 -10.07 32.46
C GLU A 666 -5.11 -8.65 32.80
N SER A 667 -5.88 -7.90 33.60
CA SER A 667 -5.52 -6.57 34.08
C SER A 667 -4.74 -6.65 35.39
N ALA A 668 -3.43 -6.48 35.32
CA ALA A 668 -2.52 -6.43 36.48
C ALA A 668 -1.18 -5.78 36.07
N PRO A 669 -0.30 -5.43 37.02
CA PRO A 669 1.08 -5.04 36.71
C PRO A 669 1.81 -6.10 35.88
N ALA A 670 2.64 -5.70 34.93
CA ALA A 670 3.30 -6.59 34.00
C ALA A 670 4.03 -7.76 34.67
N GLY A 671 4.77 -7.52 35.78
CA GLY A 671 5.48 -8.58 36.51
C GLY A 671 4.55 -9.65 37.06
N GLU A 672 3.41 -9.26 37.61
CA GLU A 672 2.40 -10.19 38.12
C GLU A 672 1.78 -11.03 37.00
N LEU A 673 1.57 -10.42 35.80
CA LEU A 673 1.05 -11.15 34.65
C LEU A 673 2.04 -12.21 34.16
N PHE A 674 3.32 -11.88 34.04
CA PHE A 674 4.33 -12.86 33.64
C PHE A 674 4.42 -14.03 34.66
N GLU A 675 4.29 -13.75 35.95
CA GLU A 675 4.21 -14.80 36.99
C GLU A 675 2.93 -15.63 36.85
N HIS A 676 1.77 -14.98 36.72
CA HIS A 676 0.47 -15.63 36.58
C HIS A 676 0.43 -16.61 35.42
N PHE A 677 0.92 -16.18 34.25
CA PHE A 677 0.96 -17.03 33.06
C PHE A 677 2.18 -17.95 32.97
N GLY A 678 3.04 -17.94 33.99
CA GLY A 678 4.20 -18.83 34.06
C GLY A 678 5.26 -18.58 33.00
N ILE A 679 5.37 -17.34 32.53
CA ILE A 679 6.42 -16.92 31.56
C ILE A 679 7.57 -16.30 32.35
N THR A 680 8.18 -17.12 33.24
CA THR A 680 9.26 -16.72 34.14
C THR A 680 10.50 -17.60 33.96
N PRO A 681 11.70 -17.11 34.26
CA PRO A 681 12.92 -17.94 34.20
C PRO A 681 12.82 -19.25 34.93
N LYS A 682 12.21 -19.22 36.14
CA LYS A 682 12.02 -20.41 36.95
C LYS A 682 11.04 -21.40 36.30
N ALA A 683 9.90 -20.92 35.79
CA ALA A 683 8.91 -21.80 35.17
C ALA A 683 9.46 -22.45 33.88
N VAL A 684 10.27 -21.71 33.09
CA VAL A 684 10.99 -22.27 31.93
C VAL A 684 11.95 -23.36 32.38
N ALA A 685 12.81 -23.10 33.39
CA ALA A 685 13.79 -24.06 33.87
C ALA A 685 13.09 -25.32 34.46
N ASP A 686 12.04 -25.17 35.30
CA ASP A 686 11.30 -26.28 35.90
C ASP A 686 10.67 -27.19 34.82
N ARG A 687 10.03 -26.61 33.78
CA ARG A 687 9.45 -27.40 32.67
C ARG A 687 10.52 -28.16 31.89
N VAL A 688 11.69 -27.54 31.63
CA VAL A 688 12.81 -28.17 30.95
C VAL A 688 13.37 -29.32 31.74
N ILE A 689 13.66 -29.13 33.02
CA ILE A 689 14.18 -30.18 33.95
C ILE A 689 13.19 -31.35 34.06
N ALA A 690 11.89 -31.04 34.20
CA ALA A 690 10.87 -32.08 34.25
C ALA A 690 10.82 -32.90 32.94
N GLN A 691 11.06 -32.32 31.77
CA GLN A 691 11.10 -33.03 30.51
C GLN A 691 12.38 -33.86 30.33
N LEU A 692 13.53 -33.31 30.70
CA LEU A 692 14.81 -34.04 30.66
C LEU A 692 14.81 -35.27 31.56
N ASN A 693 14.18 -35.18 32.75
CA ASN A 693 14.06 -36.31 33.65
C ASN A 693 13.13 -37.44 33.16
N LYS A 694 12.30 -37.18 32.12
CA LYS A 694 11.45 -38.18 31.46
C LYS A 694 12.14 -38.89 30.30
N ARG A 695 13.19 -38.30 29.75
CA ARG A 695 14.03 -38.86 28.66
C ARG A 695 15.08 -39.80 29.24
#